data_a8bb612a594a63151b15a0c4791e6fca
#
_entry.id   a8bb612a594a63151b15a0c4791e6fca
#
_cell.length_a   1.000
_cell.length_b   1.000
_cell.length_c   1.000
_cell.angle_alpha   90.00
_cell.angle_beta   90.00
_cell.angle_gamma   90.00
#
_symmetry.space_group_name_H-M   'P 1'
#
loop_
_entity.id
_entity.type
_entity.pdbx_description
1 polymer ?
#
loop_
_entity_poly.entity_id
_entity_poly.type
_entity_poly.pdbx_seq_one_letter_code
_entity_poly.pdbx_strand_id
1 'polypeptide(L)'
;MTTQNSPQQRRLLPMLNHVRGKRSAVTCALKCNNACLEPTPNCSDNHYFKDVIEGAISRRAMLGGVAGAALVVGTGATSQNSAYAAPGGVPGSANGKLKFNPIAPVASTVDDFNVPSGFKWEPIIRWGDSLFSSAPEFDINNQTAEAQAQQFGYNNDYLTVVPDPDNPLRGILVNNHEYINPALMFPNSPLSVEQLRVCMMATGLAVVELERKKVGGPWNYVVDGRRNRRITADTTFELDGPAAGSDLLKTKADPEGRFVSGTNSNCSGGYTPWGTVLSGEENFDGFFFGRGTDEEKRYGIKNKATSYGWERADDRFNANVSGFENEAQRFGYVVEVDPEEPTSTPRKHTALGRFKHEGANIHVDPKTGKVAAYMGDDQKFEYMYKFVSSKNYIEGDREHNKTLLSEGSLFVGRFTGDTPSLIDGSGRLPEDGEFDGVGEWIQLTDGNKSLVPGMSIEEVLVFTRQAADKMNPTKMDRPEDVEPSPYTGKIYAALTNNTDRGMGGTFARPDEANPRANNRSGHVIEITEDNNRVDAKTFTWNLLLVCGDPAGDEPVYFAGYDPARVSPISCPDNVAFDSEGNLWLTTDGAPDKIQKNDGLFKVGLEGANRGKVEQFLSVPREAETCGPVIHDQEKMVYVCVQHPGEDGSFAEPHSYFPDYVNKKNKWFKKGQAQSTLAEKHGVLAHPRPSVVQIYR
;
A
#
# COMPACT_ATOMS: atom_id res chain seq x y z
N MET A 1 -36.57 -53.83 0.44
CA MET A 1 -35.52 -53.32 1.37
C MET A 1 -34.70 -52.32 0.57
N THR A 2 -35.05 -51.06 0.68
CA THR A 2 -34.37 -49.94 0.00
C THR A 2 -33.51 -49.25 1.05
N THR A 3 -32.19 -49.36 0.93
CA THR A 3 -31.20 -48.66 1.74
C THR A 3 -31.12 -47.23 1.26
N GLN A 4 -31.58 -46.28 2.06
CA GLN A 4 -31.32 -44.87 1.92
C GLN A 4 -29.84 -44.59 2.30
N ASN A 5 -29.07 -44.11 1.32
CA ASN A 5 -27.76 -43.51 1.57
C ASN A 5 -27.98 -42.07 2.11
N SER A 6 -27.70 -41.87 3.38
CA SER A 6 -27.57 -40.51 3.95
C SER A 6 -26.34 -39.79 3.39
N PRO A 7 -26.42 -38.49 3.10
CA PRO A 7 -25.25 -37.74 2.67
C PRO A 7 -24.24 -37.66 3.81
N GLN A 8 -23.03 -38.13 3.59
CA GLN A 8 -21.90 -37.89 4.51
C GLN A 8 -21.68 -36.38 4.62
N GLN A 9 -21.95 -35.83 5.79
CA GLN A 9 -21.47 -34.51 6.14
C GLN A 9 -19.96 -34.53 6.02
N ARG A 10 -19.40 -33.79 5.04
CA ARG A 10 -17.98 -33.48 4.99
C ARG A 10 -17.66 -32.67 6.25
N ARG A 11 -16.93 -33.26 7.20
CA ARG A 11 -16.30 -32.51 8.27
C ARG A 11 -15.36 -31.48 7.61
N LEU A 12 -15.72 -30.21 7.73
CA LEU A 12 -14.79 -29.12 7.49
C LEU A 12 -13.60 -29.34 8.42
N LEU A 13 -12.45 -29.62 7.87
CA LEU A 13 -11.19 -29.58 8.63
C LEU A 13 -11.07 -28.15 9.13
N PRO A 14 -10.72 -27.93 10.43
CA PRO A 14 -10.40 -26.58 10.89
C PRO A 14 -9.30 -26.05 9.99
N MET A 15 -9.51 -24.88 9.38
CA MET A 15 -8.47 -24.20 8.61
C MET A 15 -7.30 -23.98 9.56
N LEU A 16 -6.19 -24.66 9.30
CA LEU A 16 -4.94 -24.41 10.00
C LEU A 16 -4.54 -22.97 9.67
N ASN A 17 -4.41 -22.14 10.69
CA ASN A 17 -3.92 -20.77 10.56
C ASN A 17 -2.72 -20.74 9.63
N HIS A 18 -2.71 -19.81 8.71
CA HIS A 18 -1.67 -19.67 7.70
C HIS A 18 -0.39 -19.15 8.37
N VAL A 19 0.43 -20.06 8.89
CA VAL A 19 1.58 -19.75 9.77
C VAL A 19 2.61 -18.83 9.08
N ARG A 20 2.67 -18.83 7.74
CA ARG A 20 3.65 -18.06 6.95
C ARG A 20 3.07 -16.87 6.17
N GLY A 21 1.76 -16.79 6.02
CA GLY A 21 1.10 -15.72 5.31
C GLY A 21 0.84 -14.48 6.17
N LYS A 22 0.47 -13.38 5.53
CA LYS A 22 0.06 -12.12 6.16
C LYS A 22 -1.30 -12.30 6.81
N ARG A 23 -2.23 -12.97 6.11
CA ARG A 23 -3.62 -13.21 6.48
C ARG A 23 -4.04 -14.67 6.32
N SER A 24 -5.33 -14.87 6.15
CA SER A 24 -5.92 -16.17 5.87
C SER A 24 -5.41 -16.81 4.57
N ALA A 25 -5.71 -18.08 4.39
CA ALA A 25 -5.37 -18.79 3.16
C ALA A 25 -6.05 -18.18 1.92
N VAL A 26 -7.24 -17.61 2.07
CA VAL A 26 -8.00 -16.97 0.99
C VAL A 26 -7.31 -15.68 0.58
N THR A 27 -7.02 -14.77 1.52
CA THR A 27 -6.30 -13.53 1.27
C THR A 27 -4.95 -13.79 0.62
N CYS A 28 -4.16 -14.70 1.19
CA CYS A 28 -2.84 -15.03 0.62
C CYS A 28 -2.92 -15.59 -0.81
N ALA A 29 -3.98 -16.35 -1.12
CA ALA A 29 -4.17 -16.87 -2.48
C ALA A 29 -4.61 -15.78 -3.47
N LEU A 30 -5.48 -14.86 -3.03
CA LEU A 30 -6.06 -13.83 -3.90
C LEU A 30 -5.19 -12.58 -3.99
N LYS A 31 -4.75 -11.98 -2.87
CA LYS A 31 -3.99 -10.73 -2.88
C LYS A 31 -2.61 -10.92 -3.53
N CYS A 32 -1.81 -11.85 -3.05
CA CYS A 32 -0.42 -12.02 -3.48
C CYS A 32 -0.08 -13.41 -4.05
N ASN A 33 -1.06 -14.17 -4.54
CA ASN A 33 -0.87 -15.49 -5.16
C ASN A 33 -0.01 -16.46 -4.32
N ASN A 34 -0.18 -16.43 -2.99
CA ASN A 34 0.59 -17.20 -2.01
C ASN A 34 2.10 -16.92 -2.03
N ALA A 35 2.53 -15.71 -2.37
CA ALA A 35 3.96 -15.36 -2.46
C ALA A 35 4.74 -15.74 -1.18
N CYS A 36 4.12 -15.61 0.00
CA CYS A 36 4.75 -15.96 1.28
C CYS A 36 4.94 -17.47 1.51
N LEU A 37 4.29 -18.33 0.73
CA LEU A 37 4.43 -19.80 0.81
C LEU A 37 5.39 -20.37 -0.21
N GLU A 38 5.65 -19.62 -1.26
CA GLU A 38 6.58 -20.00 -2.32
C GLU A 38 8.03 -19.71 -1.89
N PRO A 39 9.03 -20.34 -2.53
CA PRO A 39 10.41 -19.93 -2.36
C PRO A 39 10.54 -18.42 -2.62
N THR A 40 11.26 -17.72 -1.76
CA THR A 40 11.51 -16.28 -1.91
C THR A 40 12.16 -16.01 -3.28
N PRO A 41 11.58 -15.13 -4.11
CA PRO A 41 12.15 -14.80 -5.42
C PRO A 41 13.53 -14.14 -5.31
N ASN A 42 13.80 -13.45 -4.22
CA ASN A 42 15.12 -12.88 -3.94
C ASN A 42 16.07 -13.97 -3.44
N CYS A 43 16.76 -14.60 -4.38
CA CYS A 43 17.83 -15.58 -4.13
C CYS A 43 19.24 -14.98 -4.32
N SER A 44 19.38 -13.65 -4.33
CA SER A 44 20.68 -12.99 -4.41
C SER A 44 21.58 -13.42 -3.25
N ASP A 45 22.87 -13.62 -3.54
CA ASP A 45 23.91 -13.89 -2.54
C ASP A 45 24.33 -12.61 -1.79
N ASN A 46 23.47 -11.62 -1.72
CA ASN A 46 23.72 -10.40 -0.99
C ASN A 46 24.05 -10.77 0.46
N HIS A 47 25.35 -10.78 0.74
CA HIS A 47 25.91 -11.12 2.05
C HIS A 47 25.56 -10.03 3.05
N TYR A 48 25.42 -10.45 4.30
CA TYR A 48 25.43 -9.54 5.42
C TYR A 48 26.66 -8.62 5.35
N PHE A 49 26.46 -7.34 5.55
CA PHE A 49 27.54 -6.40 5.75
C PHE A 49 28.52 -6.85 6.86
N LYS A 50 28.01 -7.59 7.86
CA LYS A 50 28.83 -8.24 8.89
C LYS A 50 29.85 -9.23 8.30
N ASP A 51 29.46 -10.05 7.34
CA ASP A 51 30.36 -11.03 6.69
C ASP A 51 31.40 -10.31 5.81
N VAL A 52 31.04 -9.15 5.25
CA VAL A 52 31.97 -8.28 4.49
C VAL A 52 32.92 -7.54 5.42
N ILE A 53 32.47 -7.06 6.61
CA ILE A 53 33.33 -6.41 7.60
C ILE A 53 34.28 -7.41 8.26
N GLU A 54 33.84 -8.61 8.60
CA GLU A 54 34.69 -9.66 9.18
C GLU A 54 35.81 -10.07 8.22
N GLY A 55 35.58 -9.98 6.90
CA GLY A 55 36.58 -10.24 5.86
C GLY A 55 37.51 -9.06 5.53
N ALA A 56 37.10 -7.81 5.75
CA ALA A 56 37.80 -6.63 5.24
C ALA A 56 38.48 -5.72 6.30
N ILE A 57 38.12 -5.81 7.58
CA ILE A 57 38.64 -4.90 8.59
C ILE A 57 39.27 -5.66 9.77
N SER A 58 40.60 -5.67 9.84
CA SER A 58 41.29 -6.04 11.09
C SER A 58 40.93 -5.02 12.18
N ARG A 59 40.71 -5.51 13.41
CA ARG A 59 40.35 -4.70 14.61
C ARG A 59 41.18 -3.43 14.85
N ARG A 60 42.29 -3.21 14.14
CA ARG A 60 43.15 -2.04 14.24
C ARG A 60 42.70 -0.86 13.37
N ALA A 61 41.85 -1.04 12.35
CA ALA A 61 41.38 0.05 11.49
C ALA A 61 40.12 0.72 12.09
N MET A 62 39.39 0.04 12.95
CA MET A 62 38.17 0.56 13.59
C MET A 62 38.44 1.62 14.65
N LEU A 63 39.63 1.64 15.26
CA LEU A 63 40.03 2.60 16.30
C LEU A 63 40.61 3.94 15.77
N GLY A 64 40.70 4.12 14.46
CA GLY A 64 41.24 5.31 13.83
C GLY A 64 40.22 6.29 13.24
N GLY A 65 38.95 5.90 13.16
CA GLY A 65 37.92 6.66 12.46
C GLY A 65 36.93 7.47 13.32
N VAL A 66 36.94 7.30 14.63
CA VAL A 66 35.99 7.96 15.54
C VAL A 66 36.71 9.10 16.31
N ALA A 67 37.11 10.13 15.60
CA ALA A 67 37.50 11.39 16.22
C ALA A 67 37.12 12.55 15.28
N GLY A 68 35.88 12.99 15.33
CA GLY A 68 35.51 14.20 14.60
C GLY A 68 34.02 14.45 14.36
N ALA A 69 33.14 14.13 15.30
CA ALA A 69 31.81 14.72 15.27
C ALA A 69 31.40 15.11 16.70
N ALA A 70 31.88 16.24 17.15
CA ALA A 70 31.42 16.85 18.39
C ALA A 70 30.30 17.85 18.11
N LEU A 71 29.20 17.64 18.78
CA LEU A 71 28.15 18.59 19.17
C LEU A 71 28.25 20.02 18.64
N VAL A 72 27.21 20.44 17.91
CA VAL A 72 26.74 21.83 17.96
C VAL A 72 25.26 21.81 18.36
N VAL A 73 25.00 22.04 19.63
CA VAL A 73 23.70 22.47 20.12
C VAL A 73 23.54 23.94 19.72
N GLY A 74 22.76 24.23 18.73
CA GLY A 74 22.44 25.57 18.24
C GLY A 74 21.01 25.95 18.56
N THR A 75 20.88 26.93 19.42
CA THR A 75 19.69 27.64 19.90
C THR A 75 18.80 28.15 18.78
N GLY A 76 17.50 28.12 19.05
CA GLY A 76 16.39 28.43 18.19
C GLY A 76 16.45 29.70 17.33
N ALA A 77 15.97 29.56 16.12
CA ALA A 77 15.42 30.64 15.34
C ALA A 77 14.09 30.14 14.74
N THR A 78 13.01 30.77 15.15
CA THR A 78 11.68 30.61 14.57
C THR A 78 11.71 31.14 13.13
N SER A 79 11.87 30.27 12.16
CA SER A 79 11.58 30.57 10.78
C SER A 79 10.13 30.13 10.50
N GLN A 80 9.28 31.06 10.07
CA GLN A 80 8.00 30.74 9.46
C GLN A 80 8.31 29.98 8.15
N ASN A 81 8.28 28.67 8.22
CA ASN A 81 8.29 27.83 7.03
C ASN A 81 6.85 27.78 6.51
N SER A 82 6.66 28.22 5.29
CA SER A 82 5.50 27.86 4.49
C SER A 82 5.61 26.34 4.25
N ALA A 83 5.00 25.57 5.16
CA ALA A 83 4.79 24.14 4.91
C ALA A 83 3.90 24.04 3.68
N TYR A 84 4.32 23.31 2.67
CA TYR A 84 3.41 22.82 1.64
C TYR A 84 2.31 22.07 2.38
N ALA A 85 1.09 22.57 2.31
CA ALA A 85 -0.03 21.94 2.98
C ALA A 85 -0.14 20.50 2.48
N ALA A 86 -0.21 19.55 3.40
CA ALA A 86 -0.62 18.20 3.07
C ALA A 86 -1.91 18.27 2.24
N PRO A 87 -2.09 17.41 1.22
CA PRO A 87 -3.24 17.46 0.34
C PRO A 87 -4.53 17.46 1.15
N GLY A 88 -5.32 18.52 1.05
CA GLY A 88 -6.59 18.67 1.78
C GLY A 88 -6.65 19.65 2.93
N GLY A 89 -5.57 20.33 3.27
CA GLY A 89 -5.59 21.39 4.26
C GLY A 89 -6.33 22.63 3.75
N VAL A 90 -7.58 22.86 4.16
CA VAL A 90 -8.31 24.10 3.88
C VAL A 90 -7.71 25.21 4.74
N PRO A 91 -7.16 26.31 4.17
CA PRO A 91 -6.70 27.43 4.97
C PRO A 91 -7.88 28.07 5.71
N GLY A 92 -7.85 28.07 7.03
CA GLY A 92 -8.69 28.97 7.78
C GLY A 92 -9.54 28.49 8.94
N SER A 93 -9.44 27.24 9.45
CA SER A 93 -10.15 26.91 10.70
C SER A 93 -9.17 26.68 11.88
N ALA A 94 -8.90 27.72 12.63
CA ALA A 94 -7.91 27.77 13.71
C ALA A 94 -8.27 27.00 15.00
N ASN A 95 -9.21 26.01 14.98
CA ASN A 95 -9.69 25.35 16.20
C ASN A 95 -9.97 23.85 16.09
N GLY A 96 -9.27 23.12 15.24
CA GLY A 96 -9.69 21.77 14.87
C GLY A 96 -8.76 20.61 15.12
N LYS A 97 -8.11 20.47 16.27
CA LYS A 97 -7.38 19.23 16.60
C LYS A 97 -8.33 18.06 16.76
N LEU A 98 -8.02 16.93 16.10
CA LEU A 98 -8.79 15.70 16.24
C LEU A 98 -8.47 15.07 17.62
N LYS A 99 -9.31 15.36 18.62
CA LYS A 99 -9.18 14.75 19.96
C LYS A 99 -10.14 13.58 20.09
N PHE A 100 -9.63 12.45 20.54
CA PHE A 100 -10.43 11.25 20.80
C PHE A 100 -9.88 10.48 22.02
N ASN A 101 -10.70 9.62 22.58
CA ASN A 101 -10.22 8.58 23.47
C ASN A 101 -10.06 7.31 22.64
N PRO A 102 -8.91 6.62 22.71
CA PRO A 102 -8.70 5.40 21.93
C PRO A 102 -9.78 4.36 22.21
N ILE A 103 -10.18 3.62 21.18
CA ILE A 103 -11.08 2.49 21.36
C ILE A 103 -10.32 1.31 21.97
N ALA A 104 -11.04 0.42 22.66
CA ALA A 104 -10.48 -0.85 23.07
C ALA A 104 -10.23 -1.75 21.85
N PRO A 105 -9.17 -2.59 21.85
CA PRO A 105 -8.91 -3.53 20.77
C PRO A 105 -10.12 -4.45 20.53
N VAL A 106 -10.53 -4.60 19.28
CA VAL A 106 -11.70 -5.39 18.88
C VAL A 106 -11.26 -6.79 18.45
N ALA A 107 -11.94 -7.82 18.93
CA ALA A 107 -11.61 -9.20 18.56
C ALA A 107 -11.85 -9.47 17.07
N SER A 108 -10.99 -10.27 16.44
CA SER A 108 -11.02 -10.60 14.99
C SER A 108 -12.31 -11.29 14.50
N THR A 109 -13.16 -11.73 15.42
CA THR A 109 -14.45 -12.35 15.08
C THR A 109 -15.63 -11.40 15.06
N VAL A 110 -15.41 -10.11 15.36
CA VAL A 110 -16.47 -9.09 15.43
C VAL A 110 -16.68 -8.45 14.07
N ASP A 111 -17.85 -8.63 13.48
CA ASP A 111 -18.27 -7.99 12.24
C ASP A 111 -18.95 -6.64 12.56
N ASP A 112 -18.13 -5.61 12.88
CA ASP A 112 -18.62 -4.25 13.13
C ASP A 112 -17.52 -3.21 12.83
N PHE A 113 -17.91 -2.04 12.37
CA PHE A 113 -17.01 -0.90 12.20
C PHE A 113 -17.08 0.00 13.44
N ASN A 114 -15.99 0.10 14.18
CA ASN A 114 -15.97 0.78 15.47
C ASN A 114 -15.17 2.08 15.43
N VAL A 115 -15.73 3.14 16.01
CA VAL A 115 -15.10 4.46 16.10
C VAL A 115 -15.20 5.02 17.54
N PRO A 116 -14.37 6.01 17.93
CA PRO A 116 -14.43 6.59 19.27
C PRO A 116 -15.76 7.24 19.59
N SER A 117 -16.09 7.30 20.87
CA SER A 117 -17.30 7.96 21.35
C SER A 117 -17.38 9.40 20.85
N GLY A 118 -18.54 9.80 20.31
CA GLY A 118 -18.79 11.10 19.74
C GLY A 118 -18.48 11.22 18.24
N PHE A 119 -17.89 10.21 17.64
CA PHE A 119 -17.75 10.09 16.18
C PHE A 119 -18.87 9.26 15.57
N LYS A 120 -19.11 9.51 14.28
CA LYS A 120 -20.02 8.76 13.42
C LYS A 120 -19.24 8.35 12.19
N TRP A 121 -19.71 7.32 11.52
CA TRP A 121 -19.18 6.90 10.25
C TRP A 121 -20.29 6.60 9.25
N GLU A 122 -19.94 6.70 7.98
CA GLU A 122 -20.81 6.31 6.86
C GLU A 122 -19.97 6.11 5.59
N PRO A 123 -20.33 5.17 4.68
CA PRO A 123 -19.64 5.06 3.41
C PRO A 123 -19.94 6.29 2.55
N ILE A 124 -18.94 6.75 1.81
CA ILE A 124 -19.10 7.71 0.72
C ILE A 124 -19.63 6.98 -0.50
N ILE A 125 -19.00 5.85 -0.83
CA ILE A 125 -19.28 5.05 -2.02
C ILE A 125 -18.84 3.59 -1.78
N ARG A 126 -19.52 2.65 -2.44
CA ARG A 126 -19.34 1.19 -2.26
C ARG A 126 -19.12 0.51 -3.60
N TRP A 127 -18.47 -0.62 -3.62
CA TRP A 127 -18.43 -1.47 -4.81
C TRP A 127 -19.79 -1.60 -5.48
N GLY A 128 -19.82 -1.38 -6.80
CA GLY A 128 -21.03 -1.47 -7.62
C GLY A 128 -21.92 -0.22 -7.62
N ASP A 129 -21.66 0.79 -6.78
CA ASP A 129 -22.38 2.07 -6.87
C ASP A 129 -22.09 2.74 -8.22
N SER A 130 -23.13 3.18 -8.91
CA SER A 130 -23.04 3.71 -10.27
C SER A 130 -22.41 5.11 -10.29
N LEU A 131 -21.39 5.31 -11.13
CA LEU A 131 -20.77 6.62 -11.36
C LEU A 131 -21.49 7.42 -12.46
N PHE A 132 -22.25 6.74 -13.30
CA PHE A 132 -22.94 7.30 -14.45
C PHE A 132 -24.40 6.84 -14.46
N SER A 133 -25.32 7.71 -14.83
CA SER A 133 -26.76 7.39 -14.93
C SER A 133 -27.06 6.37 -16.03
N SER A 134 -26.13 6.17 -16.98
CA SER A 134 -26.20 5.12 -17.99
C SER A 134 -25.86 3.72 -17.44
N ALA A 135 -25.19 3.63 -16.28
CA ALA A 135 -24.86 2.35 -15.67
C ALA A 135 -26.13 1.65 -15.16
N PRO A 136 -26.29 0.35 -15.38
CA PRO A 136 -27.33 -0.43 -14.71
C PRO A 136 -27.18 -0.33 -13.19
N GLU A 137 -28.30 -0.42 -12.47
CA GLU A 137 -28.29 -0.57 -11.01
C GLU A 137 -27.54 -1.86 -10.62
N PHE A 138 -26.74 -1.79 -9.55
CA PHE A 138 -25.97 -2.94 -9.10
C PHE A 138 -26.87 -4.11 -8.70
N ASP A 139 -26.66 -5.25 -9.35
CA ASP A 139 -27.29 -6.53 -9.03
C ASP A 139 -26.22 -7.61 -8.89
N ILE A 140 -25.99 -8.08 -7.66
CA ILE A 140 -24.99 -9.10 -7.35
C ILE A 140 -25.22 -10.42 -8.12
N ASN A 141 -26.45 -10.72 -8.49
CA ASN A 141 -26.82 -11.93 -9.22
C ASN A 141 -26.72 -11.77 -10.75
N ASN A 142 -26.58 -10.55 -11.26
CA ASN A 142 -26.59 -10.27 -12.69
C ASN A 142 -25.52 -9.23 -13.06
N GLN A 143 -24.30 -9.50 -12.67
CA GLN A 143 -23.15 -8.63 -12.96
C GLN A 143 -22.72 -8.81 -14.41
N THR A 144 -22.40 -7.70 -15.08
CA THR A 144 -21.83 -7.67 -16.43
C THR A 144 -20.59 -6.77 -16.48
N ALA A 145 -19.66 -7.08 -17.38
CA ALA A 145 -18.45 -6.26 -17.57
C ALA A 145 -18.80 -4.82 -17.99
N GLU A 146 -19.81 -4.63 -18.83
CA GLU A 146 -20.30 -3.32 -19.24
C GLU A 146 -20.81 -2.48 -18.06
N ALA A 147 -21.58 -3.09 -17.15
CA ALA A 147 -22.06 -2.43 -15.94
C ALA A 147 -20.88 -2.08 -15.01
N GLN A 148 -20.01 -3.06 -14.73
CA GLN A 148 -18.87 -2.86 -13.83
C GLN A 148 -17.88 -1.80 -14.33
N ALA A 149 -17.71 -1.64 -15.63
CA ALA A 149 -16.89 -0.58 -16.22
C ALA A 149 -17.41 0.84 -15.92
N GLN A 150 -18.67 0.98 -15.49
CA GLN A 150 -19.33 2.24 -15.16
C GLN A 150 -19.66 2.37 -13.66
N GLN A 151 -19.39 1.34 -12.88
CA GLN A 151 -19.63 1.28 -11.44
C GLN A 151 -18.32 1.39 -10.66
N PHE A 152 -18.40 1.76 -9.39
CA PHE A 152 -17.27 1.79 -8.48
C PHE A 152 -16.67 0.39 -8.30
N GLY A 153 -15.34 0.28 -8.26
CA GLY A 153 -14.63 -0.99 -8.29
C GLY A 153 -14.64 -1.77 -6.98
N TYR A 154 -14.02 -2.95 -7.01
CA TYR A 154 -13.90 -3.87 -5.88
C TYR A 154 -12.61 -3.57 -5.09
N ASN A 155 -12.51 -4.03 -3.86
CA ASN A 155 -11.35 -3.91 -2.97
C ASN A 155 -10.64 -2.55 -3.04
N ASN A 156 -11.21 -1.61 -2.31
CA ASN A 156 -10.71 -0.24 -2.20
C ASN A 156 -9.42 -0.23 -1.40
N ASP A 157 -8.38 0.40 -1.93
CA ASP A 157 -7.10 0.59 -1.25
C ASP A 157 -6.80 2.08 -1.07
N TYR A 158 -5.70 2.60 -1.67
CA TYR A 158 -5.41 4.02 -1.57
C TYR A 158 -6.60 4.89 -1.91
N LEU A 159 -6.79 5.95 -1.13
CA LEU A 159 -7.73 7.01 -1.44
C LEU A 159 -7.10 8.39 -1.22
N THR A 160 -7.60 9.37 -1.95
CA THR A 160 -7.43 10.78 -1.58
C THR A 160 -8.76 11.51 -1.75
N VAL A 161 -9.05 12.43 -0.81
CA VAL A 161 -10.21 13.33 -0.88
C VAL A 161 -9.67 14.75 -0.96
N VAL A 162 -9.82 15.37 -2.12
CA VAL A 162 -9.32 16.72 -2.39
C VAL A 162 -10.49 17.68 -2.50
N PRO A 163 -10.73 18.55 -1.47
CA PRO A 163 -11.70 19.64 -1.58
C PRO A 163 -11.28 20.62 -2.68
N ASP A 164 -12.25 21.11 -3.43
CA ASP A 164 -12.03 22.16 -4.43
C ASP A 164 -11.61 23.46 -3.70
N PRO A 165 -10.45 24.06 -4.05
CA PRO A 165 -9.96 25.27 -3.37
C PRO A 165 -10.87 26.47 -3.54
N ASP A 166 -11.61 26.55 -4.65
CA ASP A 166 -12.54 27.65 -4.94
C ASP A 166 -13.94 27.41 -4.34
N ASN A 167 -14.28 26.14 -4.10
CA ASN A 167 -15.57 25.77 -3.51
C ASN A 167 -15.45 24.57 -2.57
N PRO A 168 -15.20 24.78 -1.27
CA PRO A 168 -14.98 23.69 -0.31
C PRO A 168 -16.20 22.80 -0.06
N LEU A 169 -17.34 23.07 -0.72
CA LEU A 169 -18.52 22.18 -0.73
C LEU A 169 -18.50 21.19 -1.89
N ARG A 170 -17.49 21.27 -2.76
CA ARG A 170 -17.17 20.33 -3.84
C ARG A 170 -15.81 19.72 -3.59
N GLY A 171 -15.55 18.58 -4.21
CA GLY A 171 -14.27 17.91 -4.15
C GLY A 171 -14.20 16.74 -5.10
N ILE A 172 -13.06 16.05 -5.05
CA ILE A 172 -12.80 14.84 -5.82
C ILE A 172 -12.34 13.77 -4.84
N LEU A 173 -12.84 12.55 -5.03
CA LEU A 173 -12.29 11.32 -4.51
C LEU A 173 -11.55 10.62 -5.64
N VAL A 174 -10.30 10.22 -5.42
CA VAL A 174 -9.62 9.21 -6.24
C VAL A 174 -9.37 7.99 -5.37
N ASN A 175 -9.64 6.82 -5.92
CA ASN A 175 -9.54 5.57 -5.16
C ASN A 175 -9.00 4.45 -6.04
N ASN A 176 -8.09 3.66 -5.48
CA ASN A 176 -7.56 2.44 -6.08
C ASN A 176 -8.49 1.25 -5.82
N HIS A 177 -8.48 0.28 -6.75
CA HIS A 177 -9.19 -0.99 -6.67
C HIS A 177 -8.20 -2.11 -6.97
N GLU A 178 -7.66 -2.71 -5.93
CA GLU A 178 -6.45 -3.53 -6.00
C GLU A 178 -6.73 -4.90 -6.65
N TYR A 179 -7.51 -5.74 -6.01
CA TYR A 179 -7.78 -7.11 -6.47
C TYR A 179 -9.24 -7.50 -6.27
N ILE A 180 -9.60 -8.74 -6.56
CA ILE A 180 -10.98 -9.22 -6.51
C ILE A 180 -11.08 -10.49 -5.67
N ASN A 181 -12.25 -10.73 -5.06
CA ASN A 181 -12.58 -11.98 -4.40
C ASN A 181 -13.72 -12.70 -5.14
N PRO A 182 -13.41 -13.58 -6.12
CA PRO A 182 -14.41 -14.27 -6.90
C PRO A 182 -15.38 -15.13 -6.06
N ALA A 183 -14.93 -15.63 -4.91
CA ALA A 183 -15.77 -16.46 -4.04
C ALA A 183 -16.90 -15.69 -3.36
N LEU A 184 -16.72 -14.37 -3.16
CA LEU A 184 -17.76 -13.46 -2.66
C LEU A 184 -18.57 -12.82 -3.80
N MET A 185 -17.94 -12.62 -4.97
CA MET A 185 -18.57 -11.97 -6.12
C MET A 185 -19.53 -12.89 -6.90
N PHE A 186 -19.27 -14.20 -6.93
CA PHE A 186 -19.98 -15.16 -7.79
C PHE A 186 -20.29 -16.47 -7.08
N PRO A 187 -21.47 -17.08 -7.42
CA PRO A 187 -21.89 -18.34 -6.80
C PRO A 187 -21.19 -19.58 -7.37
N ASN A 188 -20.42 -19.45 -8.45
CA ASN A 188 -19.84 -20.58 -9.19
C ASN A 188 -18.33 -20.48 -9.36
N SER A 189 -17.69 -21.64 -9.48
CA SER A 189 -16.30 -21.80 -9.87
C SER A 189 -16.18 -23.07 -10.75
N PRO A 190 -15.39 -23.04 -11.84
CA PRO A 190 -14.62 -21.90 -12.36
C PRO A 190 -15.51 -20.81 -12.95
N LEU A 191 -14.99 -19.58 -13.00
CA LEU A 191 -15.69 -18.43 -13.58
C LEU A 191 -15.86 -18.59 -15.10
N SER A 192 -16.96 -18.06 -15.64
CA SER A 192 -17.14 -17.87 -17.08
C SER A 192 -16.25 -16.76 -17.62
N VAL A 193 -16.07 -16.67 -18.93
CA VAL A 193 -15.31 -15.58 -19.57
C VAL A 193 -15.91 -14.20 -19.22
N GLU A 194 -17.24 -14.09 -19.23
CA GLU A 194 -17.92 -12.83 -18.84
C GLU A 194 -17.63 -12.46 -17.38
N GLN A 195 -17.68 -13.42 -16.45
CA GLN A 195 -17.34 -13.16 -15.05
C GLN A 195 -15.87 -12.75 -14.87
N LEU A 196 -14.95 -13.34 -15.66
CA LEU A 196 -13.56 -12.90 -15.70
C LEU A 196 -13.45 -11.45 -16.22
N ARG A 197 -14.22 -11.08 -17.23
CA ARG A 197 -14.29 -9.70 -17.72
C ARG A 197 -14.86 -8.74 -16.67
N VAL A 198 -15.88 -9.14 -15.89
CA VAL A 198 -16.35 -8.38 -14.73
C VAL A 198 -15.22 -8.15 -13.74
N CYS A 199 -14.45 -9.19 -13.40
CA CYS A 199 -13.29 -9.07 -12.53
C CYS A 199 -12.26 -8.06 -13.04
N MET A 200 -11.94 -8.09 -14.35
CA MET A 200 -11.01 -7.15 -14.99
C MET A 200 -11.52 -5.70 -14.93
N MET A 201 -12.85 -5.49 -15.03
CA MET A 201 -13.45 -4.16 -14.92
C MET A 201 -13.60 -3.69 -13.47
N ALA A 202 -13.54 -4.59 -12.50
CA ALA A 202 -13.67 -4.28 -11.08
C ALA A 202 -12.38 -3.74 -10.43
N THR A 203 -11.23 -3.91 -11.08
CA THR A 203 -9.91 -3.41 -10.62
C THR A 203 -9.55 -2.06 -11.24
N GLY A 204 -8.39 -1.51 -10.89
CA GLY A 204 -7.84 -0.25 -11.41
C GLY A 204 -8.15 0.94 -10.51
N LEU A 205 -8.65 2.06 -11.05
CA LEU A 205 -8.94 3.28 -10.27
C LEU A 205 -10.32 3.87 -10.60
N ALA A 206 -10.82 4.68 -9.66
CA ALA A 206 -11.98 5.55 -9.88
C ALA A 206 -11.65 7.00 -9.51
N VAL A 207 -12.11 7.94 -10.34
CA VAL A 207 -12.19 9.35 -10.02
C VAL A 207 -13.66 9.72 -9.88
N VAL A 208 -14.05 10.34 -8.77
CA VAL A 208 -15.45 10.57 -8.41
C VAL A 208 -15.63 11.99 -7.87
N GLU A 209 -16.51 12.78 -8.45
CA GLU A 209 -16.86 14.07 -7.87
C GLU A 209 -17.68 13.92 -6.60
N LEU A 210 -17.37 14.78 -5.63
CA LEU A 210 -18.02 14.83 -4.33
C LEU A 210 -18.73 16.16 -4.11
N GLU A 211 -19.81 16.11 -3.31
CA GLU A 211 -20.47 17.29 -2.79
C GLU A 211 -20.85 17.13 -1.32
N ARG A 212 -20.86 18.25 -0.58
CA ARG A 212 -21.31 18.27 0.81
C ARG A 212 -22.10 19.54 1.12
N LYS A 213 -22.95 19.49 2.16
CA LYS A 213 -23.83 20.60 2.53
C LYS A 213 -23.11 21.69 3.36
N LYS A 214 -22.00 21.34 4.01
CA LYS A 214 -21.20 22.24 4.85
C LYS A 214 -19.76 21.72 4.98
N VAL A 215 -18.81 22.60 5.19
CA VAL A 215 -17.43 22.24 5.52
C VAL A 215 -17.41 21.45 6.83
N GLY A 216 -16.61 20.38 6.88
CA GLY A 216 -16.57 19.41 7.99
C GLY A 216 -17.84 18.56 8.13
N GLY A 217 -18.71 18.57 7.11
CA GLY A 217 -19.84 17.66 7.00
C GLY A 217 -19.57 16.52 6.03
N PRO A 218 -20.43 15.47 6.08
CA PRO A 218 -20.24 14.30 5.24
C PRO A 218 -20.37 14.61 3.76
N TRP A 219 -19.53 13.97 2.97
CA TRP A 219 -19.53 13.97 1.52
C TRP A 219 -20.57 12.99 0.95
N ASN A 220 -21.11 13.33 -0.20
CA ASN A 220 -21.86 12.43 -1.06
C ASN A 220 -21.18 12.41 -2.43
N TYR A 221 -21.11 11.25 -3.07
CA TYR A 221 -20.63 11.17 -4.44
C TYR A 221 -21.69 11.69 -5.42
N VAL A 222 -21.23 12.20 -6.56
CA VAL A 222 -22.07 12.79 -7.59
C VAL A 222 -22.10 11.87 -8.81
N VAL A 223 -23.32 11.40 -9.17
CA VAL A 223 -23.50 10.65 -10.42
C VAL A 223 -23.42 11.62 -11.62
N ASP A 224 -22.82 11.19 -12.71
CA ASP A 224 -22.55 12.02 -13.91
C ASP A 224 -21.70 13.25 -13.62
N GLY A 225 -20.88 13.24 -12.57
CA GLY A 225 -19.89 14.28 -12.33
C GLY A 225 -18.96 14.43 -13.55
N ARG A 226 -18.65 15.66 -13.95
CA ARG A 226 -17.84 15.93 -15.15
C ARG A 226 -16.48 15.23 -15.13
N ARG A 227 -15.90 15.06 -13.94
CA ARG A 227 -14.59 14.42 -13.73
C ARG A 227 -14.70 12.93 -13.39
N ASN A 228 -15.93 12.39 -13.27
CA ASN A 228 -16.09 10.97 -13.01
C ASN A 228 -15.42 10.12 -14.10
N ARG A 229 -14.62 9.17 -13.66
CA ARG A 229 -13.87 8.29 -14.56
C ARG A 229 -13.61 6.93 -13.91
N ARG A 230 -13.74 5.86 -14.71
CA ARG A 230 -13.18 4.54 -14.38
C ARG A 230 -11.93 4.30 -15.22
N ILE A 231 -10.89 3.81 -14.56
CA ILE A 231 -9.63 3.37 -15.16
C ILE A 231 -9.54 1.88 -14.85
N THR A 232 -9.47 1.04 -15.87
CA THR A 232 -9.62 -0.41 -15.76
C THR A 232 -8.53 -1.14 -16.54
N ALA A 233 -8.60 -2.47 -16.59
CA ALA A 233 -7.72 -3.30 -17.41
C ALA A 233 -7.77 -3.00 -18.91
N ASP A 234 -8.75 -2.22 -19.39
CA ASP A 234 -8.88 -1.84 -20.80
C ASP A 234 -8.48 -0.38 -21.09
N THR A 235 -8.14 0.40 -20.07
CA THR A 235 -7.71 1.79 -20.24
C THR A 235 -6.30 1.85 -20.84
N THR A 236 -6.09 2.67 -21.87
CA THR A 236 -4.77 2.87 -22.46
C THR A 236 -3.90 3.78 -21.58
N PHE A 237 -2.68 3.36 -21.29
CA PHE A 237 -1.63 4.11 -20.61
C PHE A 237 -0.48 4.41 -21.58
N GLU A 238 0.16 5.57 -21.42
CA GLU A 238 1.44 5.86 -22.02
C GLU A 238 2.57 5.34 -21.11
N LEU A 239 3.53 4.63 -21.70
CA LEU A 239 4.79 4.29 -21.02
C LEU A 239 5.73 5.49 -21.14
N ASP A 240 6.13 6.04 -20.01
CA ASP A 240 6.97 7.23 -19.91
C ASP A 240 8.34 6.90 -19.31
N GLY A 241 9.34 7.71 -19.60
CA GLY A 241 10.70 7.55 -19.07
C GLY A 241 11.65 6.75 -19.99
N PRO A 242 12.89 6.49 -19.52
CA PRO A 242 13.98 6.01 -20.38
C PRO A 242 13.79 4.62 -20.98
N ALA A 243 12.98 3.74 -20.39
CA ALA A 243 12.73 2.41 -20.94
C ALA A 243 11.61 2.40 -21.99
N ALA A 244 10.81 3.48 -22.11
CA ALA A 244 9.72 3.58 -23.08
C ALA A 244 10.22 3.42 -24.51
N GLY A 245 9.61 2.52 -25.29
CA GLY A 245 10.00 2.20 -26.66
C GLY A 245 11.12 1.19 -26.80
N SER A 246 11.67 0.67 -25.68
CA SER A 246 12.70 -0.40 -25.74
C SER A 246 12.10 -1.71 -26.25
N ASP A 247 12.96 -2.57 -26.81
CA ASP A 247 12.55 -3.90 -27.28
C ASP A 247 11.99 -4.78 -26.15
N LEU A 248 12.34 -4.52 -24.91
CA LEU A 248 11.83 -5.21 -23.72
C LEU A 248 10.35 -4.94 -23.47
N LEU A 249 9.79 -3.83 -24.00
CA LEU A 249 8.41 -3.41 -23.76
C LEU A 249 7.51 -3.55 -24.99
N LYS A 250 8.04 -4.06 -26.12
CA LYS A 250 7.28 -4.26 -27.36
C LYS A 250 6.45 -5.53 -27.32
N THR A 251 5.23 -5.42 -27.82
CA THR A 251 4.33 -6.56 -28.04
C THR A 251 3.65 -6.46 -29.39
N LYS A 252 2.92 -7.49 -29.81
CA LYS A 252 2.14 -7.41 -31.06
C LYS A 252 1.02 -6.37 -31.02
N ALA A 253 0.52 -6.04 -29.83
CA ALA A 253 -0.50 -5.02 -29.64
C ALA A 253 0.09 -3.60 -29.66
N ASP A 254 1.37 -3.45 -29.33
CA ASP A 254 2.11 -2.21 -29.32
C ASP A 254 3.55 -2.44 -29.81
N PRO A 255 3.80 -2.44 -31.14
CA PRO A 255 5.12 -2.64 -31.70
C PRO A 255 6.12 -1.52 -31.40
N GLU A 256 5.62 -0.35 -30.98
CA GLU A 256 6.46 0.79 -30.60
C GLU A 256 6.92 0.72 -29.13
N GLY A 257 6.27 -0.09 -28.29
CA GLY A 257 6.59 -0.22 -26.86
C GLY A 257 6.32 1.04 -26.04
N ARG A 258 5.29 1.79 -26.41
CA ARG A 258 4.95 3.11 -25.80
C ARG A 258 3.58 3.18 -25.18
N PHE A 259 2.68 2.25 -25.48
CA PHE A 259 1.34 2.25 -24.95
C PHE A 259 0.97 0.86 -24.45
N VAL A 260 0.35 0.78 -23.28
CA VAL A 260 -0.13 -0.46 -22.69
C VAL A 260 -1.60 -0.35 -22.30
N SER A 261 -2.36 -1.41 -22.53
CA SER A 261 -3.73 -1.45 -22.06
C SER A 261 -3.76 -1.98 -20.63
N GLY A 262 -4.31 -1.17 -19.74
CA GLY A 262 -4.65 -1.56 -18.38
C GLY A 262 -3.60 -1.29 -17.33
N THR A 263 -4.11 -1.36 -16.12
CA THR A 263 -3.39 -1.40 -14.85
C THR A 263 -4.04 -2.46 -13.98
N ASN A 264 -3.32 -3.04 -13.04
CA ASN A 264 -3.82 -4.00 -12.08
C ASN A 264 -3.02 -3.94 -10.77
N SER A 265 -3.56 -4.55 -9.71
CA SER A 265 -2.97 -4.52 -8.36
C SER A 265 -2.64 -3.12 -7.88
N ASN A 266 -3.52 -2.17 -8.15
CA ASN A 266 -3.39 -0.79 -7.70
C ASN A 266 -3.59 -0.73 -6.19
N CYS A 267 -2.50 -0.81 -5.44
CA CYS A 267 -2.46 -0.83 -3.99
C CYS A 267 -2.41 0.59 -3.41
N SER A 268 -1.38 0.96 -2.70
CA SER A 268 -1.22 2.31 -2.18
C SER A 268 -0.84 3.32 -3.28
N GLY A 269 -0.63 4.56 -2.92
CA GLY A 269 -0.36 5.63 -3.87
C GLY A 269 0.19 6.89 -3.22
N GLY A 270 0.03 8.02 -3.89
CA GLY A 270 0.41 9.33 -3.38
C GLY A 270 -0.28 10.46 -4.15
N TYR A 271 -0.55 11.56 -3.47
CA TYR A 271 -1.04 12.78 -4.11
C TYR A 271 0.14 13.73 -4.34
N THR A 272 0.30 14.17 -5.58
CA THR A 272 1.44 15.01 -5.93
C THR A 272 1.18 16.49 -5.63
N PRO A 273 2.23 17.28 -5.35
CA PRO A 273 2.10 18.73 -5.19
C PRO A 273 1.57 19.49 -6.43
N TRP A 274 1.53 18.83 -7.60
CA TRP A 274 0.99 19.39 -8.84
C TRP A 274 -0.42 18.87 -9.19
N GLY A 275 -1.06 18.16 -8.24
CA GLY A 275 -2.46 17.80 -8.33
C GLY A 275 -2.78 16.56 -9.17
N THR A 276 -1.83 15.67 -9.37
CA THR A 276 -2.06 14.33 -9.92
C THR A 276 -2.03 13.27 -8.82
N VAL A 277 -2.50 12.08 -9.13
CA VAL A 277 -2.48 10.93 -8.21
C VAL A 277 -1.56 9.86 -8.76
N LEU A 278 -0.68 9.35 -7.91
CA LEU A 278 0.17 8.20 -8.17
C LEU A 278 -0.47 6.95 -7.57
N SER A 279 -0.28 5.80 -8.23
CA SER A 279 -0.73 4.50 -7.75
C SER A 279 0.32 3.44 -8.07
N GLY A 280 0.65 2.59 -7.10
CA GLY A 280 1.56 1.46 -7.29
C GLY A 280 0.87 0.26 -7.94
N GLU A 281 1.53 -0.38 -8.90
CA GLU A 281 1.16 -1.71 -9.39
C GLU A 281 1.94 -2.75 -8.58
N GLU A 282 1.34 -3.29 -7.55
CA GLU A 282 2.02 -4.12 -6.55
C GLU A 282 2.09 -5.59 -6.96
N ASN A 283 1.05 -6.38 -6.75
CA ASN A 283 1.02 -7.83 -6.94
C ASN A 283 0.68 -8.26 -8.38
N PHE A 284 1.15 -7.51 -9.38
CA PHE A 284 0.87 -7.72 -10.81
C PHE A 284 1.26 -9.13 -11.31
N ASP A 285 2.26 -9.77 -10.70
CA ASP A 285 2.74 -11.12 -11.07
C ASP A 285 1.65 -12.19 -10.99
N GLY A 286 0.66 -12.02 -10.10
CA GLY A 286 -0.47 -12.94 -9.92
C GLY A 286 -1.42 -13.02 -11.10
N PHE A 287 -1.37 -12.07 -12.02
CA PHE A 287 -2.27 -12.00 -13.18
C PHE A 287 -1.68 -12.60 -14.46
N PHE A 288 -0.38 -12.91 -14.49
CA PHE A 288 0.28 -13.38 -15.71
C PHE A 288 0.66 -14.86 -15.68
N PHE A 289 0.25 -15.59 -16.69
CA PHE A 289 0.76 -16.92 -17.00
C PHE A 289 2.10 -16.77 -17.74
N GLY A 290 3.21 -16.92 -17.03
CA GLY A 290 4.56 -16.73 -17.54
C GLY A 290 5.12 -17.92 -18.30
N ARG A 291 6.34 -17.75 -18.83
CA ARG A 291 7.12 -18.80 -19.53
C ARG A 291 8.09 -19.53 -18.61
N GLY A 292 8.33 -18.98 -17.41
CA GLY A 292 9.27 -19.52 -16.43
C GLY A 292 10.73 -19.14 -16.69
N THR A 293 10.97 -17.98 -17.31
CA THR A 293 12.32 -17.43 -17.46
C THR A 293 12.87 -17.00 -16.10
N ASP A 294 14.16 -16.78 -15.97
CA ASP A 294 14.75 -16.37 -14.71
C ASP A 294 14.33 -14.93 -14.32
N GLU A 295 14.11 -14.07 -15.32
CA GLU A 295 13.55 -12.74 -15.11
C GLU A 295 12.13 -12.82 -14.54
N GLU A 296 11.27 -13.66 -15.12
CA GLU A 296 9.91 -13.87 -14.63
C GLU A 296 9.90 -14.45 -13.20
N LYS A 297 10.73 -15.46 -12.92
CA LYS A 297 10.86 -16.06 -11.58
C LYS A 297 11.29 -15.03 -10.52
N ARG A 298 12.19 -14.08 -10.87
CA ARG A 298 12.64 -13.05 -9.94
C ARG A 298 11.50 -12.13 -9.51
N TYR A 299 10.43 -12.02 -10.30
CA TYR A 299 9.21 -11.28 -9.98
C TYR A 299 8.07 -12.15 -9.43
N GLY A 300 8.25 -13.46 -9.31
CA GLY A 300 7.20 -14.38 -8.85
C GLY A 300 6.24 -14.85 -9.94
N ILE A 301 6.46 -14.47 -11.21
CA ILE A 301 5.64 -14.89 -12.36
C ILE A 301 5.91 -16.36 -12.66
N LYS A 302 4.86 -17.18 -12.66
CA LYS A 302 4.97 -18.64 -12.74
C LYS A 302 4.55 -19.16 -14.11
N ASN A 303 5.22 -20.23 -14.58
CA ASN A 303 4.81 -20.94 -15.79
C ASN A 303 3.65 -21.90 -15.49
N LYS A 304 2.50 -21.34 -15.10
CA LYS A 304 1.25 -22.06 -14.86
C LYS A 304 0.06 -21.09 -14.97
N ALA A 305 -1.12 -21.63 -15.23
CA ALA A 305 -2.36 -20.88 -15.17
C ALA A 305 -2.51 -20.13 -13.83
N THR A 306 -2.98 -18.92 -13.87
CA THR A 306 -3.11 -18.05 -12.69
C THR A 306 -4.34 -18.41 -11.85
N SER A 307 -4.35 -18.03 -10.58
CA SER A 307 -5.55 -18.17 -9.73
C SER A 307 -6.70 -17.29 -10.19
N TYR A 308 -6.40 -16.15 -10.80
CA TYR A 308 -7.39 -15.24 -11.37
C TYR A 308 -7.97 -15.70 -12.72
N GLY A 309 -7.20 -16.46 -13.52
CA GLY A 309 -7.63 -17.00 -14.80
C GLY A 309 -7.85 -15.96 -15.90
N TRP A 310 -7.27 -14.75 -15.77
CA TRP A 310 -7.43 -13.67 -16.76
C TRP A 310 -6.90 -14.06 -18.14
N GLU A 311 -5.90 -14.92 -18.21
CA GLU A 311 -5.37 -15.51 -19.45
C GLU A 311 -6.42 -16.31 -20.27
N ARG A 312 -7.55 -16.64 -19.66
CA ARG A 312 -8.66 -17.31 -20.34
C ARG A 312 -9.62 -16.32 -21.00
N ALA A 313 -9.60 -15.06 -20.59
CA ALA A 313 -10.45 -13.99 -21.10
C ALA A 313 -9.70 -13.03 -22.03
N ASP A 314 -8.36 -12.96 -21.89
CA ASP A 314 -7.52 -12.05 -22.66
C ASP A 314 -6.09 -12.62 -22.80
N ASP A 315 -5.69 -12.82 -24.06
CA ASP A 315 -4.39 -13.38 -24.43
C ASP A 315 -3.19 -12.57 -23.91
N ARG A 316 -3.36 -11.28 -23.61
CA ARG A 316 -2.31 -10.43 -23.04
C ARG A 316 -1.75 -10.98 -21.72
N PHE A 317 -2.56 -11.64 -20.94
CA PHE A 317 -2.16 -12.21 -19.66
C PHE A 317 -1.50 -13.60 -19.77
N ASN A 318 -1.14 -14.02 -21.00
CA ASN A 318 -0.45 -15.28 -21.27
C ASN A 318 0.81 -15.07 -22.11
N ALA A 319 1.97 -15.04 -21.47
CA ALA A 319 3.26 -14.86 -22.14
C ALA A 319 3.65 -16.04 -23.08
N ASN A 320 2.89 -17.14 -23.06
CA ASN A 320 3.08 -18.25 -24.01
C ASN A 320 2.33 -18.02 -25.34
N VAL A 321 1.51 -16.97 -25.44
CA VAL A 321 0.87 -16.55 -26.69
C VAL A 321 1.85 -15.68 -27.48
N SER A 322 2.16 -16.09 -28.71
CA SER A 322 3.12 -15.38 -29.58
C SER A 322 2.79 -13.90 -29.72
N GLY A 323 3.79 -13.06 -29.44
CA GLY A 323 3.72 -11.61 -29.49
C GLY A 323 3.28 -10.94 -28.19
N PHE A 324 3.04 -11.70 -27.10
CA PHE A 324 2.77 -11.19 -25.75
C PHE A 324 3.82 -11.63 -24.73
N GLU A 325 4.99 -12.10 -25.20
CA GLU A 325 6.09 -12.56 -24.36
C GLU A 325 6.58 -11.49 -23.36
N ASN A 326 6.44 -10.22 -23.72
CA ASN A 326 6.88 -9.07 -22.92
C ASN A 326 5.74 -8.34 -22.19
N GLU A 327 4.50 -8.80 -22.31
CA GLU A 327 3.37 -8.03 -21.73
C GLU A 327 3.51 -7.85 -20.21
N ALA A 328 3.94 -8.89 -19.47
CA ALA A 328 4.15 -8.80 -18.02
C ALA A 328 5.23 -7.78 -17.62
N GLN A 329 6.17 -7.43 -18.53
CA GLN A 329 7.21 -6.42 -18.29
C GLN A 329 6.68 -4.98 -18.34
N ARG A 330 5.44 -4.79 -18.76
CA ARG A 330 4.74 -3.51 -18.90
C ARG A 330 3.88 -3.17 -17.67
N PHE A 331 3.97 -4.00 -16.62
CA PHE A 331 3.29 -3.88 -15.34
C PHE A 331 4.29 -3.95 -14.19
N GLY A 332 3.92 -3.44 -13.02
CA GLY A 332 4.80 -3.29 -11.87
C GLY A 332 5.49 -1.93 -11.82
N TYR A 333 4.82 -0.90 -12.32
CA TYR A 333 5.27 0.49 -12.31
C TYR A 333 4.38 1.36 -11.42
N VAL A 334 4.82 2.57 -11.16
CA VAL A 334 3.96 3.63 -10.64
C VAL A 334 3.18 4.23 -11.80
N VAL A 335 1.86 4.30 -11.66
CA VAL A 335 0.97 4.96 -12.62
C VAL A 335 0.60 6.36 -12.13
N GLU A 336 0.46 7.33 -13.04
CA GLU A 336 0.04 8.70 -12.75
C GLU A 336 -1.26 9.01 -13.47
N VAL A 337 -2.25 9.50 -12.71
CA VAL A 337 -3.57 9.88 -13.19
C VAL A 337 -3.83 11.34 -12.89
N ASP A 338 -4.31 12.09 -13.87
CA ASP A 338 -4.78 13.46 -13.71
C ASP A 338 -6.29 13.46 -13.43
N PRO A 339 -6.72 13.72 -12.16
CA PRO A 339 -8.13 13.68 -11.80
C PRO A 339 -8.92 14.91 -12.30
N GLU A 340 -8.24 16.00 -12.67
CA GLU A 340 -8.88 17.20 -13.22
C GLU A 340 -9.18 17.08 -14.72
N GLU A 341 -8.44 16.21 -15.43
CA GLU A 341 -8.52 16.03 -16.88
C GLU A 341 -9.01 14.60 -17.23
N PRO A 342 -10.34 14.36 -17.20
CA PRO A 342 -10.90 13.00 -17.32
C PRO A 342 -10.63 12.32 -18.67
N THR A 343 -10.25 13.09 -19.70
CA THR A 343 -9.90 12.57 -21.03
C THR A 343 -8.39 12.41 -21.24
N SER A 344 -7.55 12.77 -20.27
CA SER A 344 -6.10 12.62 -20.36
C SER A 344 -5.70 11.13 -20.44
N THR A 345 -4.64 10.83 -21.16
CA THR A 345 -4.03 9.49 -21.12
C THR A 345 -3.18 9.38 -19.85
N PRO A 346 -3.47 8.43 -18.95
CA PRO A 346 -2.63 8.20 -17.78
C PRO A 346 -1.28 7.61 -18.19
N ARG A 347 -0.27 7.73 -17.31
CA ARG A 347 1.10 7.31 -17.60
C ARG A 347 1.60 6.25 -16.65
N LYS A 348 2.54 5.42 -17.11
CA LYS A 348 3.36 4.53 -16.30
C LYS A 348 4.81 4.99 -16.35
N HIS A 349 5.40 5.30 -15.19
CA HIS A 349 6.72 5.90 -15.08
C HIS A 349 7.83 4.84 -15.00
N THR A 350 8.47 4.54 -16.11
CA THR A 350 9.58 3.57 -16.11
C THR A 350 10.81 4.06 -15.35
N ALA A 351 11.01 5.38 -15.23
CA ALA A 351 12.14 5.97 -14.51
C ALA A 351 12.15 5.63 -13.00
N LEU A 352 10.99 5.27 -12.43
CA LEU A 352 10.86 4.86 -11.03
C LEU A 352 11.21 3.39 -10.80
N GLY A 353 11.58 2.66 -11.87
CA GLY A 353 11.88 1.23 -11.82
C GLY A 353 10.63 0.34 -11.84
N ARG A 354 10.86 -0.97 -11.98
CA ARG A 354 9.81 -1.99 -12.00
C ARG A 354 10.02 -2.98 -10.86
N PHE A 355 9.05 -3.03 -9.95
CA PHE A 355 8.97 -3.96 -8.82
C PHE A 355 7.53 -3.97 -8.28
N LYS A 356 7.26 -4.64 -7.17
CA LYS A 356 5.94 -4.63 -6.54
C LYS A 356 5.77 -3.32 -5.76
N HIS A 357 5.44 -2.26 -6.51
CA HIS A 357 5.22 -0.95 -5.89
C HIS A 357 4.01 -0.98 -4.99
N GLU A 358 4.24 -0.86 -3.68
CA GLU A 358 3.16 -0.57 -2.75
C GLU A 358 2.54 0.79 -3.11
N GLY A 359 3.35 1.85 -3.09
CA GLY A 359 2.97 3.20 -3.46
C GLY A 359 4.16 4.04 -3.89
N ALA A 360 3.94 5.35 -4.07
CA ALA A 360 4.99 6.33 -4.30
C ALA A 360 4.59 7.68 -3.71
N ASN A 361 5.34 8.14 -2.72
CA ASN A 361 5.08 9.41 -2.03
C ASN A 361 6.13 10.45 -2.37
N ILE A 362 5.63 11.64 -2.73
CA ILE A 362 6.46 12.74 -3.23
C ILE A 362 6.87 13.68 -2.11
N HIS A 363 8.16 13.99 -2.06
CA HIS A 363 8.69 15.10 -1.26
C HIS A 363 9.37 16.13 -2.15
N VAL A 364 9.02 17.38 -1.97
CA VAL A 364 9.67 18.53 -2.60
C VAL A 364 10.53 19.23 -1.55
N ASP A 365 11.84 19.25 -1.76
CA ASP A 365 12.75 20.02 -0.90
C ASP A 365 12.40 21.52 -0.99
N PRO A 366 11.94 22.12 0.11
CA PRO A 366 11.45 23.51 0.09
C PRO A 366 12.53 24.56 -0.19
N LYS A 367 13.82 24.18 -0.08
CA LYS A 367 14.96 25.10 -0.31
C LYS A 367 15.43 25.07 -1.75
N THR A 368 15.38 23.90 -2.38
CA THR A 368 16.00 23.67 -3.68
C THR A 368 14.99 23.40 -4.79
N GLY A 369 13.73 23.06 -4.45
CA GLY A 369 12.74 22.58 -5.38
C GLY A 369 13.03 21.17 -5.92
N LYS A 370 14.05 20.47 -5.44
CA LYS A 370 14.32 19.07 -5.80
C LYS A 370 13.15 18.19 -5.39
N VAL A 371 12.85 17.20 -6.23
CA VAL A 371 11.74 16.28 -6.02
C VAL A 371 12.27 14.88 -5.84
N ALA A 372 11.83 14.19 -4.79
CA ALA A 372 12.04 12.76 -4.62
C ALA A 372 10.72 12.01 -4.49
N ALA A 373 10.72 10.75 -4.93
CA ALA A 373 9.67 9.77 -4.64
C ALA A 373 10.29 8.64 -3.80
N TYR A 374 9.59 8.23 -2.73
CA TYR A 374 9.98 7.12 -1.88
C TYR A 374 9.01 5.96 -2.08
N MET A 375 9.53 4.72 -2.13
CA MET A 375 8.78 3.56 -2.58
C MET A 375 9.23 2.30 -1.84
N GLY A 376 8.28 1.43 -1.50
CA GLY A 376 8.49 0.08 -1.00
C GLY A 376 8.29 -0.97 -2.09
N ASP A 377 9.06 -2.06 -2.04
CA ASP A 377 8.85 -3.27 -2.84
C ASP A 377 8.26 -4.34 -1.92
N ASP A 378 6.92 -4.47 -1.89
CA ASP A 378 6.25 -5.33 -0.93
C ASP A 378 6.40 -6.81 -1.27
N GLN A 379 7.53 -7.33 -0.86
CA GLN A 379 7.76 -8.77 -0.75
C GLN A 379 8.84 -9.07 0.29
N LYS A 380 8.78 -10.24 0.93
CA LYS A 380 9.80 -10.70 1.88
C LYS A 380 11.19 -10.59 1.27
N PHE A 381 12.11 -9.91 1.97
CA PHE A 381 13.50 -9.72 1.58
C PHE A 381 13.73 -8.80 0.37
N GLU A 382 12.71 -8.06 -0.06
CA GLU A 382 12.87 -7.03 -1.08
C GLU A 382 13.30 -5.69 -0.45
N TYR A 383 13.37 -4.63 -1.24
CA TYR A 383 14.15 -3.46 -0.96
C TYR A 383 13.30 -2.18 -0.86
N MET A 384 13.87 -1.17 -0.25
CA MET A 384 13.33 0.20 -0.32
C MET A 384 14.05 0.97 -1.41
N TYR A 385 13.30 1.79 -2.15
CA TYR A 385 13.80 2.59 -3.27
C TYR A 385 13.52 4.07 -3.10
N LYS A 386 14.35 4.89 -3.76
CA LYS A 386 14.16 6.32 -3.89
C LYS A 386 14.43 6.73 -5.33
N PHE A 387 13.57 7.60 -5.86
CA PHE A 387 13.81 8.31 -7.11
C PHE A 387 14.05 9.78 -6.82
N VAL A 388 15.00 10.42 -7.54
CA VAL A 388 15.25 11.87 -7.47
C VAL A 388 15.17 12.44 -8.87
N SER A 389 14.24 13.39 -9.09
CA SER A 389 14.03 14.04 -10.39
C SER A 389 15.26 14.83 -10.85
N SER A 390 15.59 14.77 -12.14
CA SER A 390 16.61 15.63 -12.74
C SER A 390 16.16 17.08 -12.83
N LYS A 391 14.86 17.35 -12.85
CA LYS A 391 14.26 18.70 -12.87
C LYS A 391 13.81 19.12 -11.47
N ASN A 392 13.60 20.41 -11.27
CA ASN A 392 13.06 20.96 -10.02
C ASN A 392 11.57 21.28 -10.18
N TYR A 393 10.84 21.18 -9.09
CA TYR A 393 9.46 21.67 -8.98
C TYR A 393 9.40 23.19 -9.21
N ILE A 394 8.42 23.63 -9.95
CA ILE A 394 8.13 25.05 -10.21
C ILE A 394 6.71 25.33 -9.71
N GLU A 395 6.59 26.19 -8.70
CA GLU A 395 5.29 26.54 -8.14
C GLU A 395 4.38 27.18 -9.22
N GLY A 396 3.16 26.67 -9.34
CA GLY A 396 2.17 27.14 -10.33
C GLY A 396 2.36 26.63 -11.75
N ASP A 397 3.48 25.98 -12.09
CA ASP A 397 3.70 25.40 -13.42
C ASP A 397 3.34 23.89 -13.44
N ARG A 398 2.03 23.61 -13.47
CA ARG A 398 1.50 22.25 -13.43
C ARG A 398 1.99 21.36 -14.57
N GLU A 399 2.07 21.90 -15.79
CA GLU A 399 2.47 21.13 -16.97
C GLU A 399 3.96 20.77 -16.93
N HIS A 400 4.81 21.69 -16.47
CA HIS A 400 6.21 21.36 -16.18
C HIS A 400 6.30 20.26 -15.10
N ASN A 401 5.57 20.43 -14.01
CA ASN A 401 5.67 19.53 -12.87
C ASN A 401 5.19 18.09 -13.19
N LYS A 402 4.24 17.91 -14.11
CA LYS A 402 3.84 16.60 -14.64
C LYS A 402 4.98 15.87 -15.40
N THR A 403 6.10 16.52 -15.69
CA THR A 403 7.28 15.89 -16.32
C THR A 403 8.36 15.48 -15.32
N LEU A 404 8.18 15.74 -14.04
CA LEU A 404 9.21 15.55 -13.01
C LEU A 404 9.57 14.08 -12.78
N LEU A 405 8.64 13.16 -13.05
CA LEU A 405 8.83 11.72 -12.85
C LEU A 405 9.34 11.00 -14.12
N SER A 406 9.50 11.71 -15.23
CA SER A 406 9.92 11.13 -16.51
C SER A 406 11.43 10.92 -16.62
N GLU A 407 12.24 11.67 -15.85
CA GLU A 407 13.71 11.61 -15.90
C GLU A 407 14.32 11.93 -14.53
N GLY A 408 15.22 11.06 -14.08
CA GLY A 408 15.92 11.24 -12.80
C GLY A 408 16.87 10.10 -12.48
N SER A 409 17.24 10.02 -11.23
CA SER A 409 18.11 8.99 -10.70
C SER A 409 17.33 8.07 -9.77
N LEU A 410 17.44 6.76 -9.99
CA LEU A 410 16.87 5.72 -9.13
C LEU A 410 17.93 5.20 -8.18
N PHE A 411 17.55 4.97 -6.94
CA PHE A 411 18.42 4.49 -5.85
C PHE A 411 17.76 3.33 -5.12
N VAL A 412 18.58 2.49 -4.48
CA VAL A 412 18.15 1.43 -3.55
C VAL A 412 18.83 1.60 -2.19
N GLY A 413 18.11 1.31 -1.11
CA GLY A 413 18.55 1.56 0.26
C GLY A 413 19.47 0.47 0.81
N ARG A 414 20.57 0.88 1.48
CA ARG A 414 21.39 0.02 2.35
C ARG A 414 21.37 0.57 3.76
N PHE A 415 21.01 -0.27 4.72
CA PHE A 415 20.90 0.06 6.14
C PHE A 415 22.01 -0.68 6.91
N THR A 416 22.72 0.03 7.77
CA THR A 416 23.79 -0.51 8.61
C THR A 416 23.51 -0.12 10.05
N GLY A 417 23.31 -1.10 10.92
CA GLY A 417 23.15 -0.87 12.35
C GLY A 417 24.49 -0.57 13.02
N ASP A 418 24.46 0.08 14.16
CA ASP A 418 25.66 0.41 14.92
C ASP A 418 25.99 -0.65 16.01
N THR A 419 25.04 -1.50 16.39
CA THR A 419 25.20 -2.62 17.34
C THR A 419 24.92 -4.01 16.76
N PRO A 420 25.36 -4.36 15.53
CA PRO A 420 24.95 -5.59 14.84
C PRO A 420 25.33 -6.89 15.58
N SER A 421 26.33 -6.84 16.47
CA SER A 421 26.75 -8.01 17.25
C SER A 421 25.82 -8.34 18.42
N LEU A 422 24.90 -7.42 18.77
CA LEU A 422 23.95 -7.57 19.87
C LEU A 422 22.57 -8.04 19.39
N ILE A 423 22.34 -8.06 18.08
CA ILE A 423 21.06 -8.52 17.50
C ILE A 423 20.98 -10.03 17.51
N ASP A 424 20.21 -10.56 18.44
CA ASP A 424 20.03 -12.01 18.64
C ASP A 424 18.80 -12.61 17.90
N GLY A 425 18.01 -11.75 17.25
CA GLY A 425 16.78 -12.13 16.54
C GLY A 425 15.54 -12.23 17.44
N SER A 426 15.63 -11.89 18.71
CA SER A 426 14.48 -11.87 19.61
C SER A 426 13.61 -10.62 19.42
N GLY A 427 14.14 -9.54 18.88
CA GLY A 427 13.50 -8.22 18.82
C GLY A 427 13.59 -7.43 20.13
N ARG A 428 14.42 -7.88 21.08
CA ARG A 428 14.73 -7.12 22.28
C ARG A 428 15.76 -6.03 21.96
N LEU A 429 15.57 -4.88 22.63
CA LEU A 429 16.51 -3.77 22.54
C LEU A 429 17.95 -4.21 22.86
N PRO A 430 18.93 -3.75 22.09
CA PRO A 430 20.34 -3.85 22.45
C PRO A 430 20.67 -3.03 23.71
N GLU A 431 21.89 -3.18 24.23
CA GLU A 431 22.28 -2.57 25.51
C GLU A 431 22.35 -1.03 25.49
N ASP A 432 22.53 -0.44 24.31
CA ASP A 432 22.51 1.02 24.11
C ASP A 432 21.10 1.63 24.19
N GLY A 433 20.04 0.81 24.05
CA GLY A 433 18.65 1.18 24.28
C GLY A 433 17.87 1.63 23.06
N GLU A 434 18.45 1.53 21.85
CA GLU A 434 17.83 1.90 20.58
C GLU A 434 18.09 0.83 19.50
N PHE A 435 17.32 0.86 18.43
CA PHE A 435 17.62 0.18 17.15
C PHE A 435 17.87 1.29 16.14
N ASP A 436 19.12 1.53 15.81
CA ASP A 436 19.48 2.65 14.95
C ASP A 436 20.74 2.39 14.11
N GLY A 437 21.14 3.39 13.37
CA GLY A 437 22.35 3.32 12.56
C GLY A 437 22.40 4.33 11.43
N VAL A 438 23.24 4.01 10.45
CA VAL A 438 23.45 4.82 9.24
C VAL A 438 23.02 4.07 8.01
N GLY A 439 22.81 4.79 6.91
CA GLY A 439 22.48 4.16 5.63
C GLY A 439 22.95 4.98 4.45
N GLU A 440 22.85 4.34 3.29
CA GLU A 440 23.17 4.97 2.02
C GLU A 440 22.14 4.63 0.95
N TRP A 441 21.88 5.59 0.07
CA TRP A 441 21.13 5.41 -1.16
C TRP A 441 22.09 5.06 -2.28
N ILE A 442 22.15 3.80 -2.67
CA ILE A 442 23.01 3.29 -3.74
C ILE A 442 22.38 3.62 -5.07
N GLN A 443 23.06 4.40 -5.89
CA GLN A 443 22.54 4.88 -7.15
C GLN A 443 22.56 3.79 -8.23
N LEU A 444 21.41 3.51 -8.84
CA LEU A 444 21.24 2.55 -9.95
C LEU A 444 21.30 3.23 -11.31
N THR A 445 20.75 4.48 -11.40
CA THR A 445 20.70 5.24 -12.65
C THR A 445 21.09 6.69 -12.44
N ASP A 446 21.54 7.36 -13.52
CA ASP A 446 21.81 8.79 -13.56
C ASP A 446 21.22 9.35 -14.89
N GLY A 447 19.99 9.88 -14.83
CA GLY A 447 19.22 10.18 -16.02
C GLY A 447 19.04 8.95 -16.92
N ASN A 448 19.47 9.05 -18.16
CA ASN A 448 19.42 7.97 -19.14
C ASN A 448 20.65 7.04 -19.11
N LYS A 449 21.39 7.01 -18.00
CA LYS A 449 22.60 6.21 -17.84
C LYS A 449 22.45 5.18 -16.75
N SER A 450 22.77 3.91 -17.06
CA SER A 450 22.92 2.86 -16.05
C SER A 450 24.23 3.03 -15.27
N LEU A 451 24.15 2.85 -13.96
CA LEU A 451 25.33 2.71 -13.07
C LEU A 451 25.52 1.28 -12.57
N VAL A 452 24.67 0.35 -13.00
CA VAL A 452 24.75 -1.07 -12.62
C VAL A 452 25.66 -1.82 -13.61
N PRO A 453 26.73 -2.49 -13.14
CA PRO A 453 27.66 -3.18 -14.04
C PRO A 453 26.99 -4.21 -14.93
N GLY A 454 27.20 -4.07 -16.25
CA GLY A 454 26.75 -5.03 -17.26
C GLY A 454 25.24 -5.02 -17.53
N MET A 455 24.53 -3.92 -17.19
CA MET A 455 23.12 -3.69 -17.55
C MET A 455 22.96 -2.38 -18.30
N SER A 456 22.15 -2.35 -19.35
CA SER A 456 21.71 -1.13 -20.01
C SER A 456 20.73 -0.36 -19.12
N ILE A 457 20.39 0.90 -19.48
CA ILE A 457 19.42 1.68 -18.73
C ILE A 457 18.03 1.02 -18.77
N GLU A 458 17.64 0.49 -19.92
CA GLU A 458 16.35 -0.20 -20.10
C GLU A 458 16.29 -1.46 -19.25
N GLU A 459 17.39 -2.24 -19.19
CA GLU A 459 17.48 -3.43 -18.36
C GLU A 459 17.39 -3.09 -16.87
N VAL A 460 18.02 -2.00 -16.40
CA VAL A 460 17.92 -1.56 -15.01
C VAL A 460 16.46 -1.20 -14.65
N LEU A 461 15.75 -0.52 -15.54
CA LEU A 461 14.41 -0.03 -15.27
C LEU A 461 13.30 -1.08 -15.48
N VAL A 462 13.54 -2.12 -16.30
CA VAL A 462 12.60 -3.22 -16.51
C VAL A 462 12.91 -4.40 -15.58
N PHE A 463 14.17 -4.63 -15.24
CA PHE A 463 14.63 -5.68 -14.34
C PHE A 463 15.27 -5.08 -13.07
N THR A 464 14.57 -4.15 -12.46
CA THR A 464 15.07 -3.34 -11.33
C THR A 464 15.48 -4.19 -10.13
N ARG A 465 14.75 -5.29 -9.83
CA ARG A 465 15.12 -6.22 -8.76
C ARG A 465 16.49 -6.87 -9.00
N GLN A 466 16.76 -7.34 -10.25
CA GLN A 466 18.07 -7.91 -10.60
C GLN A 466 19.18 -6.85 -10.60
N ALA A 467 18.85 -5.61 -10.98
CA ALA A 467 19.79 -4.50 -10.90
C ALA A 467 20.16 -4.19 -9.45
N ALA A 468 19.17 -4.14 -8.57
CA ALA A 468 19.38 -3.94 -7.14
C ALA A 468 20.17 -5.09 -6.51
N ASP A 469 19.87 -6.36 -6.86
CA ASP A 469 20.61 -7.54 -6.38
C ASP A 469 22.12 -7.40 -6.59
N LYS A 470 22.55 -6.83 -7.73
CA LYS A 470 23.98 -6.63 -8.04
C LYS A 470 24.65 -5.55 -7.16
N MET A 471 23.87 -4.70 -6.50
CA MET A 471 24.36 -3.56 -5.73
C MET A 471 24.39 -3.83 -4.22
N ASN A 472 23.97 -5.02 -3.78
CA ASN A 472 23.99 -5.46 -2.39
C ASN A 472 23.26 -4.51 -1.40
N PRO A 473 21.97 -4.19 -1.61
CA PRO A 473 21.16 -3.45 -0.65
C PRO A 473 20.73 -4.32 0.53
N THR A 474 20.13 -3.71 1.55
CA THR A 474 19.59 -4.45 2.71
C THR A 474 18.25 -5.09 2.37
N LYS A 475 18.14 -6.40 2.62
CA LYS A 475 16.89 -7.16 2.50
C LYS A 475 15.95 -6.80 3.65
N MET A 476 14.77 -6.25 3.33
CA MET A 476 13.81 -5.76 4.31
C MET A 476 12.66 -6.73 4.57
N ASP A 477 11.84 -6.44 5.59
CA ASP A 477 10.71 -7.26 6.02
C ASP A 477 9.40 -6.78 5.39
N ARG A 478 9.26 -6.89 4.06
CA ARG A 478 8.12 -6.42 3.27
C ARG A 478 7.90 -4.92 3.47
N PRO A 479 8.66 -4.07 2.77
CA PRO A 479 8.43 -2.63 2.77
C PRO A 479 7.10 -2.32 2.07
N GLU A 480 6.12 -1.90 2.86
CA GLU A 480 4.83 -1.40 2.39
C GLU A 480 4.95 0.09 2.06
N ASP A 481 4.06 0.93 2.62
CA ASP A 481 4.07 2.35 2.34
C ASP A 481 5.29 3.07 2.95
N VAL A 482 5.85 4.02 2.19
CA VAL A 482 7.02 4.82 2.55
C VAL A 482 6.69 6.29 2.35
N GLU A 483 6.36 7.01 3.43
CA GLU A 483 5.88 8.38 3.34
C GLU A 483 6.81 9.39 4.03
N PRO A 484 7.21 10.47 3.34
CA PRO A 484 7.92 11.59 3.95
C PRO A 484 6.96 12.48 4.74
N SER A 485 7.34 12.81 5.98
CA SER A 485 6.60 13.79 6.77
C SER A 485 6.60 15.16 6.08
N PRO A 486 5.44 15.74 5.79
CA PRO A 486 5.35 17.05 5.15
C PRO A 486 5.85 18.19 6.05
N TYR A 487 6.09 17.91 7.33
CA TYR A 487 6.50 18.90 8.32
C TYR A 487 8.01 18.86 8.61
N THR A 488 8.58 17.67 8.66
CA THR A 488 9.98 17.48 9.06
C THR A 488 10.88 16.99 7.93
N GLY A 489 10.32 16.45 6.86
CA GLY A 489 11.05 15.79 5.78
C GLY A 489 11.62 14.42 6.16
N LYS A 490 11.44 13.95 7.40
CA LYS A 490 11.79 12.59 7.79
C LYS A 490 10.90 11.60 7.08
N ILE A 491 11.44 10.46 6.69
CA ILE A 491 10.73 9.40 5.98
C ILE A 491 10.33 8.32 6.96
N TYR A 492 9.12 7.83 6.89
CA TYR A 492 8.59 6.72 7.68
C TYR A 492 8.20 5.61 6.75
N ALA A 493 8.61 4.38 7.06
CA ALA A 493 8.26 3.20 6.30
C ALA A 493 7.66 2.12 7.20
N ALA A 494 6.54 1.55 6.75
CA ALA A 494 5.95 0.38 7.34
C ALA A 494 6.62 -0.88 6.80
N LEU A 495 7.11 -1.75 7.70
CA LEU A 495 7.67 -3.06 7.40
C LEU A 495 6.70 -4.09 7.99
N THR A 496 5.83 -4.67 7.17
CA THR A 496 4.63 -5.33 7.68
C THR A 496 4.89 -6.66 8.39
N ASN A 497 5.73 -7.52 7.85
CA ASN A 497 6.16 -8.79 8.49
C ASN A 497 7.18 -9.56 7.65
N ASN A 498 7.89 -10.51 8.25
CA ASN A 498 8.69 -11.51 7.54
C ASN A 498 8.91 -12.76 8.38
N THR A 499 8.00 -13.72 8.25
CA THR A 499 8.06 -14.98 9.02
C THR A 499 9.18 -15.93 8.60
N ASP A 500 9.92 -15.63 7.54
CA ASP A 500 11.04 -16.43 7.07
C ASP A 500 12.40 -15.87 7.52
N ARG A 501 12.46 -14.63 8.01
CA ARG A 501 13.71 -14.05 8.50
C ARG A 501 14.30 -14.89 9.64
N GLY A 502 15.57 -15.25 9.51
CA GLY A 502 16.28 -16.00 10.52
C GLY A 502 15.87 -17.47 10.68
N MET A 503 14.97 -17.99 9.82
CA MET A 503 14.45 -19.36 9.93
C MET A 503 15.39 -20.42 9.34
N GLY A 504 16.65 -20.06 9.03
CA GLY A 504 17.68 -20.95 8.53
C GLY A 504 17.75 -21.04 7.00
N GLY A 505 18.58 -21.94 6.47
CA GLY A 505 18.79 -22.06 5.04
C GLY A 505 19.45 -20.83 4.41
N THR A 506 18.91 -20.37 3.30
CA THR A 506 19.37 -19.17 2.56
C THR A 506 18.68 -17.88 2.99
N PHE A 507 17.77 -17.94 3.98
CA PHE A 507 17.06 -16.77 4.44
C PHE A 507 17.98 -15.80 5.19
N ALA A 508 17.80 -14.51 4.94
CA ALA A 508 18.54 -13.48 5.65
C ALA A 508 18.30 -13.58 7.17
N ARG A 509 19.37 -13.39 7.94
CA ARG A 509 19.31 -13.36 9.39
C ARG A 509 18.72 -12.02 9.86
N PRO A 510 18.26 -11.93 11.11
CA PRO A 510 17.99 -10.64 11.72
C PRO A 510 19.22 -9.73 11.66
N ASP A 511 18.97 -8.47 11.40
CA ASP A 511 19.90 -7.34 11.50
C ASP A 511 19.20 -6.23 12.30
N GLU A 512 19.90 -5.17 12.59
CA GLU A 512 19.33 -4.14 13.46
C GLU A 512 18.15 -3.39 12.84
N ALA A 513 18.14 -3.22 11.50
CA ALA A 513 17.01 -2.67 10.76
C ALA A 513 15.82 -3.65 10.69
N ASN A 514 16.05 -4.94 10.95
CA ASN A 514 15.05 -6.02 10.94
C ASN A 514 15.33 -6.99 12.11
N PRO A 515 15.05 -6.59 13.37
CA PRO A 515 15.67 -7.20 14.54
C PRO A 515 15.05 -8.53 14.97
N ARG A 516 13.91 -8.94 14.38
CA ARG A 516 13.22 -10.19 14.76
C ARG A 516 13.39 -11.32 13.77
N ALA A 517 13.79 -12.49 14.27
CA ALA A 517 13.55 -13.76 13.56
C ALA A 517 12.06 -14.08 13.56
N ASN A 518 11.55 -14.70 12.49
CA ASN A 518 10.12 -14.99 12.36
C ASN A 518 9.25 -13.78 12.68
N ASN A 519 9.59 -12.63 12.08
CA ASN A 519 8.90 -11.37 12.35
C ASN A 519 7.43 -11.43 11.91
N ARG A 520 6.52 -11.63 12.87
CA ARG A 520 5.09 -11.81 12.60
C ARG A 520 4.33 -10.49 12.56
N SER A 521 4.73 -9.53 13.37
CA SER A 521 3.96 -8.33 13.68
C SER A 521 4.52 -7.06 13.04
N GLY A 522 5.70 -7.14 12.41
CA GLY A 522 6.30 -6.00 11.70
C GLY A 522 6.92 -4.93 12.60
N HIS A 523 7.30 -3.84 11.99
CA HIS A 523 7.93 -2.68 12.64
C HIS A 523 7.82 -1.43 11.75
N VAL A 524 8.16 -0.27 12.29
CA VAL A 524 8.18 1.01 11.57
C VAL A 524 9.56 1.65 11.72
N ILE A 525 10.17 2.01 10.60
CA ILE A 525 11.47 2.69 10.54
C ILE A 525 11.30 4.18 10.25
N GLU A 526 12.07 5.01 10.96
CA GLU A 526 12.21 6.45 10.72
C GLU A 526 13.59 6.71 10.10
N ILE A 527 13.62 7.43 8.97
CA ILE A 527 14.84 7.78 8.23
C ILE A 527 15.00 9.29 8.22
N THR A 528 16.23 9.76 8.47
CA THR A 528 16.60 11.18 8.38
C THR A 528 17.73 11.33 7.39
N GLU A 529 17.44 11.91 6.23
CA GLU A 529 18.45 12.18 5.20
C GLU A 529 19.42 13.28 5.61
N ASP A 530 20.67 13.18 5.17
CA ASP A 530 21.71 14.14 5.52
C ASP A 530 21.33 15.57 5.16
N ASN A 531 21.41 16.47 6.16
CA ASN A 531 20.99 17.86 6.06
C ASN A 531 19.51 18.05 5.66
N ASN A 532 18.70 17.03 5.85
CA ASN A 532 17.28 16.99 5.47
C ASN A 532 17.07 17.35 3.98
N ARG A 533 17.86 16.73 3.09
CA ARG A 533 17.87 16.98 1.65
C ARG A 533 17.42 15.74 0.89
N VAL A 534 16.47 15.91 -0.01
CA VAL A 534 15.94 14.80 -0.84
C VAL A 534 16.96 14.23 -1.82
N ASP A 535 18.03 14.95 -2.15
CA ASP A 535 19.13 14.47 -3.00
C ASP A 535 20.34 13.92 -2.20
N ALA A 536 20.20 13.79 -0.87
CA ALA A 536 21.23 13.17 -0.04
C ALA A 536 21.45 11.71 -0.46
N LYS A 537 22.71 11.26 -0.36
CA LYS A 537 23.11 9.87 -0.64
C LYS A 537 23.30 9.05 0.62
N THR A 538 23.27 9.70 1.78
CA THR A 538 23.43 9.10 3.10
C THR A 538 22.35 9.59 4.04
N PHE A 539 22.06 8.77 5.06
CA PHE A 539 21.03 9.04 6.05
C PHE A 539 21.36 8.36 7.38
N THR A 540 20.71 8.79 8.44
CA THR A 540 20.58 8.05 9.69
C THR A 540 19.17 7.45 9.78
N TRP A 541 19.01 6.39 10.55
CA TRP A 541 17.73 5.74 10.76
C TRP A 541 17.60 5.19 12.17
N ASN A 542 16.39 5.05 12.63
CA ASN A 542 16.05 4.33 13.86
C ASN A 542 14.68 3.65 13.71
N LEU A 543 14.42 2.60 14.50
CA LEU A 543 13.09 2.03 14.57
C LEU A 543 12.21 2.88 15.50
N LEU A 544 11.08 3.32 14.99
CA LEU A 544 10.04 3.98 15.79
C LEU A 544 9.23 2.97 16.59
N LEU A 545 8.84 1.87 15.94
CA LEU A 545 8.02 0.81 16.52
C LEU A 545 8.60 -0.56 16.16
N VAL A 546 8.62 -1.49 17.12
CA VAL A 546 8.63 -2.93 16.88
C VAL A 546 7.28 -3.43 17.33
N CYS A 547 6.40 -3.70 16.37
CA CYS A 547 4.98 -3.92 16.57
C CYS A 547 4.68 -5.27 17.28
N GLY A 548 3.51 -5.38 17.88
CA GLY A 548 3.00 -6.57 18.56
C GLY A 548 1.92 -6.23 19.59
N ASP A 549 1.45 -7.24 20.28
CA ASP A 549 0.59 -7.06 21.46
C ASP A 549 1.47 -6.98 22.71
N PRO A 550 1.50 -5.86 23.45
CA PRO A 550 2.28 -5.74 24.69
C PRO A 550 1.92 -6.74 25.77
N ALA A 551 0.72 -7.34 25.71
CA ALA A 551 0.28 -8.42 26.61
C ALA A 551 0.69 -9.81 26.10
N GLY A 552 1.28 -9.92 24.93
CA GLY A 552 1.72 -11.16 24.30
C GLY A 552 3.16 -11.54 24.67
N ASP A 553 3.67 -12.59 24.02
CA ASP A 553 5.01 -13.13 24.29
C ASP A 553 6.12 -12.50 23.42
N GLU A 554 5.75 -11.82 22.34
CA GLU A 554 6.73 -11.17 21.44
C GLU A 554 7.26 -9.87 22.05
N PRO A 555 8.58 -9.65 22.13
CA PRO A 555 9.13 -8.38 22.54
C PRO A 555 8.64 -7.25 21.61
N VAL A 556 8.26 -6.14 22.21
CA VAL A 556 7.77 -4.94 21.52
C VAL A 556 8.60 -3.72 21.91
N TYR A 557 8.63 -2.71 21.02
CA TYR A 557 9.31 -1.44 21.28
C TYR A 557 8.48 -0.28 20.73
N PHE A 558 8.40 0.81 21.47
CA PHE A 558 7.59 1.98 21.13
C PHE A 558 8.39 3.27 21.37
N ALA A 559 9.58 3.39 20.76
CA ALA A 559 10.46 4.56 20.89
C ALA A 559 10.65 5.02 22.36
N GLY A 560 10.78 4.07 23.29
CA GLY A 560 10.92 4.34 24.73
C GLY A 560 9.61 4.65 25.48
N TYR A 561 8.46 4.70 24.81
CA TYR A 561 7.17 4.85 25.49
C TYR A 561 6.76 3.55 26.21
N ASP A 562 6.05 3.70 27.33
CA ASP A 562 5.60 2.56 28.16
C ASP A 562 4.64 1.63 27.39
N PRO A 563 5.04 0.39 27.09
CA PRO A 563 4.20 -0.57 26.37
C PRO A 563 2.86 -0.89 27.03
N ALA A 564 2.77 -0.76 28.37
CA ALA A 564 1.50 -0.99 29.09
C ALA A 564 0.43 0.10 28.81
N ARG A 565 0.79 1.17 28.10
CA ARG A 565 -0.06 2.34 27.86
C ARG A 565 -0.35 2.58 26.39
N VAL A 566 -0.06 1.62 25.51
CA VAL A 566 -0.32 1.71 24.08
C VAL A 566 -1.40 0.74 23.64
N SER A 567 -2.05 1.01 22.52
CA SER A 567 -2.88 0.05 21.82
C SER A 567 -2.00 -1.00 21.13
N PRO A 568 -2.34 -2.30 21.17
CA PRO A 568 -1.63 -3.32 20.39
C PRO A 568 -1.76 -3.03 18.88
N ILE A 569 -0.65 -3.15 18.15
CA ILE A 569 -0.57 -2.92 16.72
C ILE A 569 0.28 -4.00 16.06
N SER A 570 -0.18 -4.55 14.94
CA SER A 570 0.52 -5.62 14.21
C SER A 570 0.30 -5.45 12.72
N CYS A 571 1.32 -5.78 11.93
CA CYS A 571 1.31 -5.65 10.48
C CYS A 571 0.98 -4.22 10.03
N PRO A 572 1.82 -3.21 10.35
CA PRO A 572 1.64 -1.86 9.85
C PRO A 572 1.72 -1.87 8.32
N ASP A 573 0.90 -1.03 7.69
CA ASP A 573 0.73 -1.02 6.24
C ASP A 573 0.84 0.41 5.69
N ASN A 574 -0.29 1.14 5.52
CA ASN A 574 -0.22 2.50 4.99
C ASN A 574 0.11 3.53 6.07
N VAL A 575 0.69 4.63 5.62
CA VAL A 575 1.18 5.74 6.44
C VAL A 575 0.49 7.04 6.05
N ALA A 576 0.14 7.87 7.03
CA ALA A 576 -0.35 9.24 6.79
C ALA A 576 0.04 10.17 7.93
N PHE A 577 -0.17 11.48 7.75
CA PHE A 577 0.09 12.49 8.77
C PHE A 577 -1.12 13.37 9.05
N ASP A 578 -1.29 13.76 10.33
CA ASP A 578 -2.25 14.82 10.68
C ASP A 578 -1.58 16.20 10.65
N SER A 579 -2.39 17.27 10.78
CA SER A 579 -1.87 18.65 10.74
C SER A 579 -1.00 19.03 11.94
N GLU A 580 -0.91 18.18 12.96
CA GLU A 580 -0.03 18.34 14.11
C GLU A 580 1.30 17.60 13.93
N GLY A 581 1.48 16.90 12.81
CA GLY A 581 2.68 16.13 12.49
C GLY A 581 2.74 14.76 13.19
N ASN A 582 1.63 14.24 13.71
CA ASN A 582 1.60 12.86 14.20
C ASN A 582 1.46 11.88 13.03
N LEU A 583 2.07 10.71 13.19
CA LEU A 583 1.94 9.60 12.26
C LEU A 583 0.60 8.87 12.48
N TRP A 584 0.01 8.43 11.38
CA TRP A 584 -1.15 7.54 11.39
C TRP A 584 -0.82 6.30 10.58
N LEU A 585 -1.16 5.13 11.12
CA LEU A 585 -0.85 3.83 10.54
C LEU A 585 -2.12 3.02 10.39
N THR A 586 -2.31 2.43 9.22
CA THR A 586 -3.26 1.32 9.03
C THR A 586 -2.58 -0.02 9.30
N THR A 587 -3.37 -1.06 9.37
CA THR A 587 -2.86 -2.43 9.51
C THR A 587 -3.56 -3.39 8.56
N ASP A 588 -2.78 -4.38 8.08
CA ASP A 588 -3.25 -5.49 7.25
C ASP A 588 -2.68 -6.82 7.76
N GLY A 589 -3.42 -7.52 8.63
CA GLY A 589 -3.03 -8.84 9.10
C GLY A 589 -3.08 -9.04 10.61
N ALA A 590 -3.49 -8.05 11.40
CA ALA A 590 -3.66 -8.17 12.85
C ALA A 590 -4.58 -9.34 13.26
N PRO A 591 -5.66 -9.70 12.51
CA PRO A 591 -6.49 -10.86 12.84
C PRO A 591 -5.71 -12.15 13.03
N ASP A 592 -4.76 -12.46 12.18
CA ASP A 592 -3.98 -13.70 12.22
C ASP A 592 -2.81 -13.65 13.22
N LYS A 593 -2.33 -12.47 13.57
CA LYS A 593 -1.13 -12.30 14.40
C LYS A 593 -1.45 -12.09 15.86
N ILE A 594 -2.37 -11.17 16.14
CA ILE A 594 -2.75 -10.79 17.51
C ILE A 594 -4.25 -10.98 17.78
N GLN A 595 -5.01 -11.60 16.88
CA GLN A 595 -6.44 -11.91 17.01
C GLN A 595 -7.31 -10.66 17.26
N LYS A 596 -6.93 -9.53 16.65
CA LYS A 596 -7.69 -8.28 16.65
C LYS A 596 -8.02 -7.91 15.20
N ASN A 597 -9.17 -7.25 15.02
CA ASN A 597 -9.47 -6.64 13.74
C ASN A 597 -8.45 -5.57 13.39
N ASP A 598 -8.18 -5.41 12.11
CA ASP A 598 -7.35 -4.32 11.60
C ASP A 598 -7.99 -2.95 11.90
N GLY A 599 -7.19 -1.90 11.83
CA GLY A 599 -7.64 -0.59 12.21
C GLY A 599 -6.70 0.54 11.82
N LEU A 600 -7.03 1.72 12.31
CA LEU A 600 -6.24 2.95 12.14
C LEU A 600 -5.73 3.41 13.50
N PHE A 601 -4.44 3.74 13.56
CA PHE A 601 -3.71 4.07 14.79
C PHE A 601 -3.00 5.41 14.64
N LYS A 602 -3.10 6.26 15.67
CA LYS A 602 -2.32 7.49 15.80
C LYS A 602 -1.06 7.20 16.60
N VAL A 603 0.08 7.67 16.11
CA VAL A 603 1.40 7.52 16.76
C VAL A 603 2.02 8.89 17.00
N GLY A 604 2.36 9.18 18.23
CA GLY A 604 3.09 10.39 18.58
C GLY A 604 4.55 10.31 18.14
N LEU A 605 5.05 11.34 17.49
CA LEU A 605 6.43 11.39 16.96
C LEU A 605 7.40 12.18 17.82
N GLU A 606 6.90 13.02 18.75
CA GLU A 606 7.75 13.94 19.48
C GLU A 606 7.45 14.00 20.98
N GLY A 607 8.44 14.45 21.76
CA GLY A 607 8.32 14.76 23.19
C GLY A 607 7.87 13.56 24.02
N ALA A 608 7.07 13.80 25.04
CA ALA A 608 6.59 12.76 25.97
C ALA A 608 5.61 11.77 25.32
N ASN A 609 5.13 12.03 24.12
CA ASN A 609 4.23 11.15 23.38
C ASN A 609 4.93 10.38 22.25
N ARG A 610 6.24 10.52 22.07
CA ARG A 610 6.97 9.75 21.04
C ARG A 610 6.76 8.24 21.32
N GLY A 611 6.31 7.51 20.30
CA GLY A 611 6.00 6.09 20.40
C GLY A 611 4.66 5.74 21.04
N LYS A 612 3.86 6.73 21.48
CA LYS A 612 2.51 6.47 21.99
C LYS A 612 1.58 6.05 20.84
N VAL A 613 1.03 4.86 20.89
CA VAL A 613 0.09 4.32 19.91
C VAL A 613 -1.33 4.33 20.46
N GLU A 614 -2.27 4.93 19.74
CA GLU A 614 -3.67 5.07 20.13
C GLU A 614 -4.60 4.62 18.99
N GLN A 615 -5.35 3.54 19.20
CA GLN A 615 -6.29 3.03 18.19
C GLN A 615 -7.47 3.97 18.02
N PHE A 616 -7.68 4.48 16.79
CA PHE A 616 -8.79 5.36 16.42
C PHE A 616 -10.00 4.57 15.95
N LEU A 617 -9.84 3.60 15.06
CA LEU A 617 -10.94 2.80 14.57
C LEU A 617 -10.55 1.33 14.41
N SER A 618 -11.56 0.49 14.24
CA SER A 618 -11.42 -0.91 13.86
C SER A 618 -12.41 -1.22 12.75
N VAL A 619 -11.94 -1.92 11.73
CA VAL A 619 -12.75 -2.39 10.60
C VAL A 619 -13.50 -3.69 10.95
N PRO A 620 -14.46 -4.13 10.12
CA PRO A 620 -15.19 -5.38 10.32
C PRO A 620 -14.29 -6.62 10.27
N ARG A 621 -14.84 -7.72 10.66
CA ARG A 621 -14.22 -9.04 10.56
C ARG A 621 -13.65 -9.29 9.18
N GLU A 622 -12.41 -9.81 9.13
CA GLU A 622 -11.72 -10.22 7.93
C GLU A 622 -11.58 -9.08 6.89
N ALA A 623 -11.69 -7.83 7.32
CA ALA A 623 -11.42 -6.67 6.51
C ALA A 623 -10.05 -6.09 6.81
N GLU A 624 -9.49 -5.40 5.83
CA GLU A 624 -8.27 -4.61 5.93
C GLU A 624 -8.62 -3.12 6.01
N THR A 625 -7.77 -2.34 6.68
CA THR A 625 -7.87 -0.88 6.71
C THR A 625 -6.80 -0.29 5.81
N CYS A 626 -7.20 0.47 4.77
CA CYS A 626 -6.26 1.05 3.80
C CYS A 626 -6.51 2.54 3.59
N GLY A 627 -5.54 3.21 2.96
CA GLY A 627 -5.66 4.55 2.41
C GLY A 627 -6.11 5.63 3.41
N PRO A 628 -5.44 5.82 4.56
CA PRO A 628 -5.89 6.77 5.57
C PRO A 628 -5.70 8.22 5.09
N VAL A 629 -6.75 9.05 5.16
CA VAL A 629 -6.69 10.51 4.94
C VAL A 629 -7.19 11.25 6.16
N ILE A 630 -6.37 12.13 6.70
CA ILE A 630 -6.61 12.79 8.00
C ILE A 630 -6.86 14.28 7.80
N HIS A 631 -8.12 14.66 7.63
CA HIS A 631 -8.55 16.07 7.63
C HIS A 631 -8.95 16.52 9.05
N ASP A 632 -8.01 16.46 9.98
CA ASP A 632 -8.23 16.70 11.41
C ASP A 632 -8.75 18.11 11.71
N GLN A 633 -8.38 19.11 10.90
CA GLN A 633 -8.89 20.48 11.01
C GLN A 633 -10.41 20.58 10.77
N GLU A 634 -10.94 19.72 9.91
CA GLU A 634 -12.38 19.55 9.67
C GLU A 634 -13.01 18.50 10.59
N LYS A 635 -12.21 17.81 11.41
CA LYS A 635 -12.61 16.64 12.22
C LYS A 635 -13.17 15.50 11.39
N MET A 636 -12.57 15.31 10.21
CA MET A 636 -12.88 14.25 9.26
C MET A 636 -11.70 13.30 9.14
N VAL A 637 -12.00 12.02 9.05
CA VAL A 637 -11.03 10.95 8.71
C VAL A 637 -11.67 10.08 7.64
N TYR A 638 -10.87 9.62 6.69
CA TYR A 638 -11.31 8.72 5.64
C TYR A 638 -10.44 7.49 5.62
N VAL A 639 -11.04 6.34 5.36
CA VAL A 639 -10.34 5.07 5.15
C VAL A 639 -11.08 4.23 4.12
N CYS A 640 -10.37 3.32 3.49
CA CYS A 640 -10.96 2.20 2.78
C CYS A 640 -11.17 1.02 3.72
N VAL A 641 -12.27 0.31 3.50
CA VAL A 641 -12.53 -1.01 4.09
C VAL A 641 -12.46 -2.01 2.95
N GLN A 642 -11.31 -2.68 2.86
CA GLN A 642 -11.03 -3.66 1.82
C GLN A 642 -11.55 -5.04 2.26
N HIS A 643 -12.03 -5.83 1.34
CA HIS A 643 -12.46 -7.25 1.44
C HIS A 643 -13.19 -7.68 2.73
N PRO A 644 -14.22 -6.98 3.21
CA PRO A 644 -14.92 -7.35 4.45
C PRO A 644 -15.50 -8.77 4.36
N GLY A 645 -15.17 -9.62 5.35
CA GLY A 645 -15.62 -11.01 5.39
C GLY A 645 -14.98 -11.91 4.33
N GLU A 646 -13.73 -11.68 3.98
CA GLU A 646 -13.02 -12.29 2.84
C GLU A 646 -13.00 -13.83 2.85
N ASP A 647 -12.94 -14.46 4.01
CA ASP A 647 -12.94 -15.91 4.15
C ASP A 647 -14.32 -16.55 3.95
N GLY A 648 -15.34 -15.74 3.74
CA GLY A 648 -16.69 -16.18 3.42
C GLY A 648 -16.85 -16.70 1.99
N SER A 649 -18.10 -16.92 1.62
CA SER A 649 -18.46 -17.32 0.25
C SER A 649 -19.73 -16.59 -0.18
N PHE A 650 -20.05 -16.66 -1.47
CA PHE A 650 -21.31 -16.12 -2.02
C PHE A 650 -22.54 -16.63 -1.28
N ALA A 651 -22.56 -17.90 -0.91
CA ALA A 651 -23.71 -18.52 -0.21
C ALA A 651 -23.70 -18.25 1.32
N GLU A 652 -22.50 -18.06 1.90
CA GLU A 652 -22.29 -17.88 3.35
C GLU A 652 -21.28 -16.75 3.59
N PRO A 653 -21.67 -15.49 3.39
CA PRO A 653 -20.78 -14.36 3.61
C PRO A 653 -20.50 -14.20 5.13
N HIS A 654 -19.25 -13.89 5.46
CA HIS A 654 -18.84 -13.70 6.87
C HIS A 654 -19.07 -12.28 7.38
N SER A 655 -19.26 -11.32 6.48
CA SER A 655 -19.60 -9.93 6.81
C SER A 655 -20.78 -9.45 5.97
N TYR A 656 -21.47 -8.44 6.48
CA TYR A 656 -22.54 -7.72 5.77
C TYR A 656 -22.24 -6.23 5.66
N PHE A 657 -20.97 -5.86 5.82
CA PHE A 657 -20.52 -4.48 5.72
C PHE A 657 -20.73 -3.91 4.31
N PRO A 658 -21.13 -2.64 4.15
CA PRO A 658 -21.53 -1.69 5.19
C PRO A 658 -23.00 -1.75 5.57
N ASP A 659 -23.74 -2.63 4.93
CA ASP A 659 -25.21 -2.71 4.97
C ASP A 659 -25.69 -3.67 6.08
N TYR A 660 -25.20 -3.45 7.29
CA TYR A 660 -25.59 -4.26 8.45
C TYR A 660 -27.06 -4.20 8.80
N VAL A 661 -27.64 -5.31 9.20
CA VAL A 661 -28.96 -5.42 9.86
C VAL A 661 -28.92 -4.84 11.29
N ASN A 662 -28.07 -3.91 11.59
CA ASN A 662 -27.88 -3.45 12.94
C ASN A 662 -28.71 -2.19 13.24
N LYS A 663 -29.61 -2.29 14.24
CA LYS A 663 -30.44 -1.17 14.76
C LYS A 663 -29.61 0.06 15.22
N LYS A 664 -28.31 -0.06 15.39
CA LYS A 664 -27.40 1.02 15.78
C LYS A 664 -26.89 1.83 14.58
N ASN A 665 -26.97 1.31 13.40
CA ASN A 665 -26.45 1.95 12.19
C ASN A 665 -27.52 2.83 11.54
N LYS A 666 -27.30 4.14 11.53
CA LYS A 666 -28.28 5.13 11.04
C LYS A 666 -28.40 5.19 9.52
N TRP A 667 -27.64 4.41 8.78
CA TRP A 667 -27.70 4.26 7.34
C TRP A 667 -29.08 3.82 6.88
N PHE A 668 -29.64 2.89 7.63
CA PHE A 668 -30.98 2.46 7.36
C PHE A 668 -31.94 3.52 7.88
N LYS A 669 -32.66 4.17 6.97
CA LYS A 669 -33.89 4.86 7.36
C LYS A 669 -34.68 3.87 8.21
N LYS A 670 -35.16 4.32 9.35
CA LYS A 670 -35.97 3.53 10.28
C LYS A 670 -36.99 2.72 9.49
N GLY A 671 -36.82 1.38 9.42
CA GLY A 671 -37.67 0.48 8.64
C GLY A 671 -37.06 -0.13 7.37
N GLN A 672 -35.82 0.21 7.00
CA GLN A 672 -35.10 -0.47 5.90
C GLN A 672 -33.96 -1.34 6.49
N ALA A 673 -34.35 -2.34 7.25
CA ALA A 673 -33.39 -3.39 7.62
C ALA A 673 -33.06 -4.23 6.38
N GLN A 674 -31.84 -4.74 6.30
CA GLN A 674 -31.42 -5.68 5.25
C GLN A 674 -32.33 -6.91 5.17
N SER A 675 -32.87 -7.39 6.30
CA SER A 675 -33.95 -8.36 6.32
C SER A 675 -35.15 -7.94 5.46
N THR A 676 -35.44 -6.63 5.40
CA THR A 676 -36.54 -6.11 4.57
C THR A 676 -36.16 -6.06 3.09
N LEU A 677 -34.88 -5.84 2.75
CA LEU A 677 -34.41 -5.97 1.36
C LEU A 677 -34.25 -7.45 0.99
N ALA A 678 -33.73 -8.29 1.88
CA ALA A 678 -33.68 -9.74 1.68
C ALA A 678 -35.06 -10.35 1.62
N GLU A 679 -36.01 -9.94 2.47
CA GLU A 679 -37.42 -10.33 2.44
C GLU A 679 -38.14 -9.82 1.18
N LYS A 680 -37.84 -8.59 0.75
CA LYS A 680 -38.49 -7.95 -0.41
C LYS A 680 -37.94 -8.45 -1.73
N HIS A 681 -36.66 -8.85 -1.81
CA HIS A 681 -35.97 -9.22 -3.03
C HIS A 681 -35.42 -10.65 -3.02
N GLY A 682 -35.53 -11.38 -1.91
CA GLY A 682 -35.00 -12.74 -1.76
C GLY A 682 -33.49 -12.86 -1.87
N VAL A 683 -32.75 -11.75 -1.63
CA VAL A 683 -31.29 -11.65 -1.78
C VAL A 683 -30.67 -11.38 -0.42
N LEU A 684 -29.70 -12.22 -0.03
CA LEU A 684 -28.79 -11.89 1.06
C LEU A 684 -27.92 -10.69 0.60
N ALA A 685 -27.73 -9.69 1.43
CA ALA A 685 -26.78 -8.64 1.12
C ALA A 685 -25.36 -9.20 1.28
N HIS A 686 -24.57 -9.02 0.24
CA HIS A 686 -23.17 -9.41 0.22
C HIS A 686 -22.31 -8.26 0.74
N PRO A 687 -21.15 -8.56 1.29
CA PRO A 687 -20.22 -7.52 1.71
C PRO A 687 -19.79 -6.68 0.49
N ARG A 688 -19.69 -5.37 0.71
CA ARG A 688 -19.28 -4.42 -0.34
C ARG A 688 -18.12 -3.59 0.17
N PRO A 689 -16.89 -3.82 -0.31
CA PRO A 689 -15.76 -2.93 -0.05
C PRO A 689 -16.15 -1.48 -0.29
N SER A 690 -15.71 -0.56 0.58
CA SER A 690 -16.25 0.82 0.59
C SER A 690 -15.23 1.83 1.05
N VAL A 691 -15.33 3.05 0.51
CA VAL A 691 -14.68 4.23 1.08
C VAL A 691 -15.56 4.79 2.18
N VAL A 692 -15.02 4.92 3.39
CA VAL A 692 -15.73 5.34 4.60
C VAL A 692 -15.22 6.71 5.06
N GLN A 693 -16.14 7.56 5.47
CA GLN A 693 -15.86 8.82 6.16
C GLN A 693 -16.28 8.74 7.63
N ILE A 694 -15.43 9.27 8.49
CA ILE A 694 -15.64 9.37 9.93
C ILE A 694 -15.65 10.84 10.33
N TYR A 695 -16.65 11.25 11.07
CA TYR A 695 -16.86 12.66 11.43
C TYR A 695 -17.54 12.82 12.79
N ARG A 696 -17.55 14.06 13.33
CA ARG A 696 -18.25 14.43 14.56
C ARG A 696 -19.59 15.10 14.32
#